data_534454e9eb538fe305604aadf6cc7eaa
#
_entry.id   534454e9eb538fe305604aadf6cc7eaa
#
_cell.length_a   1.000
_cell.length_b   1.000
_cell.length_c   1.000
_cell.angle_alpha   90.00
_cell.angle_beta   90.00
_cell.angle_gamma   90.00
#
_symmetry.space_group_name_H-M   'P 1'
#
loop_
_entity.id
_entity.type
_entity.pdbx_description
1 polymer ?
#
loop_
_entity_poly.entity_id
_entity_poly.type
_entity_poly.pdbx_seq_one_letter_code
_entity_poly.pdbx_strand_id
1 'polypeptide(L)'
;MIKFQRSKFNNSVFIPSLVIIFLIAAFAAIFPNFSNEFFKGMQNYIAAKFGWFYILVVAVILLSVIILGFSKLGEIKLGADHVKPEHKNISWFSMLFAAGMGIGLVFFGVAEPLMHYLNPPVGDAQTIAAQKLALNITFFHWGMSAWSVYAIVALILAFFSYRHGLPLTLRSAFYPIIGDKIYGKIGSAIDTFAVVATLFGVATSLGYGVLQVNAGLTHVFGLPTMHITLLIVLCFAATISAASGVDKGIKILSNANIALAICFMFLILFLGDTTQLLKSFVQNSGDYISTLISNTFNLYAYERQNDSWLGGWTLLYWAWWLSWSPFVGLFIAKISKGRTIREFVIGVLLVPTGFTFAWMSFFGNSAIALVQSGFSELATTVNSDSASALFMFLEKFSFSGVLSTIAVFMIVIFFVTSADSAAIVMNMLCSNGKDDTPVWQKVFWGVTVGVVAAFLMLAGGLGSLQALTITTALPFAIVLLGAIYGLFKALRVDITKKETNNFNNMPLSDLSKPWQERLSAIITLPSKKDGKKFLNEVVLKAFNELKEEFAKNGLEAKVTNGENFVNLNVGLGDEMDFRYGVYLTKSQSPDYTRELEGDDLYYRAEVYLKEGGQDYDVLGWSEATLINDVIEQYRKHMQFLHVVRR
;
A
#
# COMPACT_ATOMS: atom_id res chain seq x y z
N MET A 1 -26.58 -25.31 10.14
CA MET A 1 -25.32 -25.76 10.79
C MET A 1 -24.14 -25.06 10.11
N ILE A 2 -23.51 -24.09 10.78
CA ILE A 2 -22.29 -23.44 10.32
C ILE A 2 -21.20 -24.50 10.46
N LYS A 3 -20.74 -25.09 9.35
CA LYS A 3 -19.56 -25.93 9.36
C LYS A 3 -18.37 -25.04 9.76
N PHE A 4 -17.85 -25.21 10.97
CA PHE A 4 -16.61 -24.56 11.40
C PHE A 4 -15.48 -25.02 10.46
N GLN A 5 -15.11 -24.17 9.51
CA GLN A 5 -13.96 -24.41 8.66
C GLN A 5 -12.69 -24.35 9.52
N ARG A 6 -11.72 -25.22 9.21
CA ARG A 6 -10.43 -25.28 9.93
C ARG A 6 -9.71 -23.93 9.83
N SER A 7 -9.10 -23.50 10.93
CA SER A 7 -8.29 -22.28 10.97
C SER A 7 -7.19 -22.30 9.91
N LYS A 8 -6.99 -21.16 9.23
CA LYS A 8 -5.88 -20.90 8.30
C LYS A 8 -4.83 -19.95 8.89
N PHE A 9 -4.90 -19.65 10.18
CA PHE A 9 -3.90 -18.83 10.85
C PHE A 9 -2.50 -19.49 10.83
N ASN A 10 -1.50 -18.67 10.61
CA ASN A 10 -0.12 -19.00 10.91
C ASN A 10 0.10 -18.80 12.43
N ASN A 11 0.06 -19.89 13.18
CA ASN A 11 0.16 -19.85 14.65
C ASN A 11 1.44 -19.19 15.14
N SER A 12 2.53 -19.24 14.38
CA SER A 12 3.81 -18.60 14.73
C SER A 12 3.77 -17.07 14.65
N VAL A 13 2.76 -16.49 13.99
CA VAL A 13 2.51 -15.03 13.94
C VAL A 13 1.30 -14.70 14.81
N PHE A 14 0.21 -15.45 14.65
CA PHE A 14 -1.06 -15.19 15.32
C PHE A 14 -0.94 -15.21 16.84
N ILE A 15 -0.34 -16.28 17.41
CA ILE A 15 -0.27 -16.44 18.87
C ILE A 15 0.59 -15.35 19.52
N PRO A 16 1.84 -15.08 19.07
CA PRO A 16 2.62 -13.99 19.65
C PRO A 16 1.95 -12.62 19.53
N SER A 17 1.33 -12.31 18.36
CA SER A 17 0.61 -11.07 18.19
C SER A 17 -0.54 -10.94 19.18
N LEU A 18 -1.34 -11.98 19.31
CA LEU A 18 -2.48 -12.00 20.24
C LEU A 18 -2.04 -11.86 21.71
N VAL A 19 -0.97 -12.56 22.11
CA VAL A 19 -0.42 -12.47 23.46
C VAL A 19 0.02 -11.04 23.79
N ILE A 20 0.78 -10.39 22.90
CA ILE A 20 1.23 -9.01 23.10
C ILE A 20 0.02 -8.06 23.20
N ILE A 21 -0.92 -8.15 22.25
CA ILE A 21 -2.11 -7.31 22.19
C ILE A 21 -2.97 -7.49 23.44
N PHE A 22 -3.20 -8.76 23.84
CA PHE A 22 -4.01 -9.09 25.00
C PHE A 22 -3.37 -8.60 26.31
N LEU A 23 -2.05 -8.76 26.47
CA LEU A 23 -1.34 -8.28 27.67
C LEU A 23 -1.45 -6.76 27.81
N ILE A 24 -1.31 -6.01 26.70
CA ILE A 24 -1.46 -4.55 26.70
C ILE A 24 -2.90 -4.15 27.03
N ALA A 25 -3.88 -4.80 26.40
CA ALA A 25 -5.29 -4.52 26.65
C ALA A 25 -5.71 -4.88 28.08
N ALA A 26 -5.26 -6.01 28.60
CA ALA A 26 -5.51 -6.43 29.98
C ALA A 26 -4.85 -5.47 30.99
N PHE A 27 -3.62 -5.04 30.73
CA PHE A 27 -2.94 -4.03 31.56
C PHE A 27 -3.73 -2.71 31.60
N ALA A 28 -4.22 -2.24 30.46
CA ALA A 28 -5.06 -1.04 30.38
C ALA A 28 -6.39 -1.21 31.12
N ALA A 29 -7.04 -2.39 31.00
CA ALA A 29 -8.31 -2.65 31.64
C ALA A 29 -8.23 -2.82 33.16
N ILE A 30 -7.17 -3.48 33.66
CA ILE A 30 -7.00 -3.79 35.10
C ILE A 30 -6.47 -2.56 35.86
N PHE A 31 -5.55 -1.80 35.24
CA PHE A 31 -4.86 -0.66 35.87
C PHE A 31 -5.03 0.63 35.08
N PRO A 32 -6.25 1.17 34.86
CA PRO A 32 -6.49 2.25 33.88
C PRO A 32 -5.67 3.50 34.14
N ASN A 33 -5.62 4.01 35.37
CA ASN A 33 -4.87 5.22 35.70
C ASN A 33 -3.35 5.03 35.55
N PHE A 34 -2.82 3.92 36.08
CA PHE A 34 -1.39 3.63 36.00
C PHE A 34 -0.94 3.36 34.56
N SER A 35 -1.74 2.67 33.77
CA SER A 35 -1.44 2.42 32.37
C SER A 35 -1.43 3.69 31.54
N ASN A 36 -2.34 4.63 31.80
CA ASN A 36 -2.35 5.93 31.13
C ASN A 36 -1.06 6.73 31.40
N GLU A 37 -0.65 6.82 32.68
CA GLU A 37 0.61 7.47 33.04
C GLU A 37 1.82 6.76 32.42
N PHE A 38 1.83 5.44 32.46
CA PHE A 38 2.89 4.63 31.87
C PHE A 38 3.00 4.83 30.37
N PHE A 39 1.88 4.81 29.63
CA PHE A 39 1.86 5.02 28.18
C PHE A 39 2.30 6.42 27.79
N LYS A 40 1.84 7.45 28.52
CA LYS A 40 2.31 8.84 28.33
C LYS A 40 3.80 8.99 28.62
N GLY A 41 4.28 8.38 29.71
CA GLY A 41 5.70 8.36 30.02
C GLY A 41 6.54 7.71 28.93
N MET A 42 6.07 6.58 28.39
CA MET A 42 6.72 5.87 27.30
C MET A 42 6.72 6.68 26.00
N GLN A 43 5.59 7.33 25.66
CA GLN A 43 5.49 8.26 24.51
C GLN A 43 6.51 9.39 24.63
N ASN A 44 6.56 10.06 25.79
CA ASN A 44 7.49 11.17 26.05
C ASN A 44 8.95 10.72 25.97
N TYR A 45 9.26 9.54 26.52
CA TYR A 45 10.60 8.94 26.44
C TYR A 45 11.00 8.66 25.00
N ILE A 46 10.11 8.02 24.21
CA ILE A 46 10.36 7.72 22.79
C ILE A 46 10.51 9.01 21.99
N ALA A 47 9.64 9.99 22.18
CA ALA A 47 9.73 11.28 21.50
C ALA A 47 11.09 11.97 21.80
N ALA A 48 11.49 12.03 23.05
CA ALA A 48 12.75 12.69 23.45
C ALA A 48 14.01 11.92 23.00
N LYS A 49 14.00 10.59 23.00
CA LYS A 49 15.20 9.77 22.72
C LYS A 49 15.27 9.23 21.30
N PHE A 50 14.14 8.97 20.68
CA PHE A 50 14.03 8.33 19.35
C PHE A 50 13.31 9.19 18.31
N GLY A 51 12.93 10.44 18.64
CA GLY A 51 12.28 11.34 17.69
C GLY A 51 13.11 11.56 16.42
N TRP A 52 14.43 11.74 16.58
CA TRP A 52 15.35 11.84 15.45
C TRP A 52 15.33 10.59 14.53
N PHE A 53 15.11 9.42 15.11
CA PHE A 53 15.05 8.17 14.35
C PHE A 53 13.78 8.08 13.50
N TYR A 54 12.62 8.51 14.02
CA TYR A 54 11.38 8.58 13.23
C TYR A 54 11.53 9.53 12.04
N ILE A 55 12.08 10.71 12.25
CA ILE A 55 12.35 11.68 11.18
C ILE A 55 13.27 11.07 10.13
N LEU A 56 14.37 10.45 10.56
CA LEU A 56 15.32 9.79 9.65
C LEU A 56 14.67 8.65 8.85
N VAL A 57 13.86 7.80 9.50
CA VAL A 57 13.19 6.68 8.82
C VAL A 57 12.27 7.18 7.73
N VAL A 58 11.42 8.19 8.01
CA VAL A 58 10.49 8.73 7.00
C VAL A 58 11.26 9.44 5.88
N ALA A 59 12.35 10.14 6.20
CA ALA A 59 13.25 10.73 5.20
C ALA A 59 13.86 9.66 4.27
N VAL A 60 14.37 8.56 4.84
CA VAL A 60 14.92 7.42 4.06
C VAL A 60 13.84 6.79 3.19
N ILE A 61 12.62 6.63 3.72
CA ILE A 61 11.48 6.09 2.95
C ILE A 61 11.15 7.01 1.76
N LEU A 62 10.97 8.30 1.99
CA LEU A 62 10.64 9.27 0.94
C LEU A 62 11.71 9.26 -0.16
N LEU A 63 12.98 9.36 0.22
CA LEU A 63 14.12 9.32 -0.72
C LEU A 63 14.16 7.98 -1.48
N SER A 64 13.93 6.86 -0.80
CA SER A 64 13.89 5.54 -1.44
C SER A 64 12.81 5.46 -2.50
N VAL A 65 11.59 5.92 -2.20
CA VAL A 65 10.47 5.91 -3.15
C VAL A 65 10.76 6.83 -4.35
N ILE A 66 11.35 8.01 -4.13
CA ILE A 66 11.75 8.91 -5.21
C ILE A 66 12.82 8.25 -6.09
N ILE A 67 13.86 7.66 -5.49
CA ILE A 67 14.90 6.93 -6.24
C ILE A 67 14.30 5.80 -7.07
N LEU A 68 13.40 5.01 -6.50
CA LEU A 68 12.73 3.91 -7.20
C LEU A 68 11.90 4.41 -8.39
N GLY A 69 11.18 5.52 -8.25
CA GLY A 69 10.36 6.07 -9.33
C GLY A 69 11.17 6.67 -10.49
N PHE A 70 12.28 7.33 -10.19
CA PHE A 70 13.05 8.12 -11.18
C PHE A 70 14.32 7.45 -11.71
N SER A 71 14.74 6.30 -11.14
CA SER A 71 15.85 5.51 -11.64
C SER A 71 15.40 4.45 -12.67
N LYS A 72 16.37 3.70 -13.21
CA LYS A 72 16.12 2.53 -14.07
C LYS A 72 15.29 1.44 -13.36
N LEU A 73 15.34 1.36 -12.03
CA LEU A 73 14.55 0.44 -11.24
C LEU A 73 13.04 0.67 -11.42
N GLY A 74 12.64 1.90 -11.77
CA GLY A 74 11.27 2.28 -12.08
C GLY A 74 10.66 1.56 -13.28
N GLU A 75 11.45 0.93 -14.13
CA GLU A 75 10.98 0.18 -15.31
C GLU A 75 10.55 -1.25 -14.99
N ILE A 76 10.89 -1.75 -13.79
CA ILE A 76 10.51 -3.08 -13.35
C ILE A 76 9.01 -3.12 -13.07
N LYS A 77 8.33 -4.18 -13.51
CA LYS A 77 6.90 -4.39 -13.27
C LYS A 77 6.64 -5.07 -11.92
N LEU A 78 5.55 -4.70 -11.31
CA LEU A 78 4.95 -5.36 -10.14
C LEU A 78 4.20 -6.62 -10.61
N GLY A 79 4.94 -7.63 -10.98
CA GLY A 79 4.49 -8.87 -11.59
C GLY A 79 5.45 -9.32 -12.67
N ALA A 80 5.11 -10.40 -13.39
CA ALA A 80 5.90 -10.85 -14.53
C ALA A 80 5.82 -9.83 -15.68
N ASP A 81 6.86 -9.77 -16.52
CA ASP A 81 7.00 -8.70 -17.53
C ASP A 81 5.87 -8.67 -18.58
N HIS A 82 5.23 -9.81 -18.84
CA HIS A 82 4.08 -9.91 -19.76
C HIS A 82 2.73 -9.49 -19.13
N VAL A 83 2.65 -9.36 -17.81
CA VAL A 83 1.38 -9.03 -17.13
C VAL A 83 1.00 -7.58 -17.40
N LYS A 84 -0.23 -7.36 -17.84
CA LYS A 84 -0.83 -6.02 -18.01
C LYS A 84 -1.51 -5.59 -16.70
N PRO A 85 -1.63 -4.28 -16.45
CA PRO A 85 -2.38 -3.78 -15.30
C PRO A 85 -3.82 -4.30 -15.29
N GLU A 86 -4.27 -4.81 -14.13
CA GLU A 86 -5.64 -5.32 -13.97
C GLU A 86 -6.71 -4.22 -14.04
N HIS A 87 -6.33 -2.98 -13.72
CA HIS A 87 -7.23 -1.83 -13.68
C HIS A 87 -6.77 -0.73 -14.64
N LYS A 88 -7.72 -0.13 -15.38
CA LYS A 88 -7.47 1.09 -16.17
C LYS A 88 -7.02 2.23 -15.26
N ASN A 89 -6.26 3.20 -15.78
CA ASN A 89 -5.70 4.31 -14.99
C ASN A 89 -6.75 5.07 -14.18
N ILE A 90 -7.89 5.43 -14.77
CA ILE A 90 -8.97 6.16 -14.08
C ILE A 90 -9.50 5.34 -12.89
N SER A 91 -9.78 4.05 -13.09
CA SER A 91 -10.26 3.17 -12.02
C SER A 91 -9.21 3.00 -10.92
N TRP A 92 -7.94 2.85 -11.29
CA TRP A 92 -6.84 2.73 -10.34
C TRP A 92 -6.65 4.01 -9.52
N PHE A 93 -6.65 5.20 -10.17
CA PHE A 93 -6.58 6.48 -9.46
C PHE A 93 -7.76 6.67 -8.51
N SER A 94 -8.97 6.29 -8.91
CA SER A 94 -10.14 6.34 -8.03
C SER A 94 -9.98 5.45 -6.80
N MET A 95 -9.39 4.25 -6.96
CA MET A 95 -9.12 3.35 -5.84
C MET A 95 -7.98 3.85 -4.95
N LEU A 96 -6.92 4.47 -5.50
CA LEU A 96 -5.87 5.14 -4.71
C LEU A 96 -6.44 6.30 -3.90
N PHE A 97 -7.32 7.06 -4.53
CA PHE A 97 -8.05 8.14 -3.88
C PHE A 97 -8.88 7.61 -2.70
N ALA A 98 -9.62 6.51 -2.92
CA ALA A 98 -10.39 5.85 -1.87
C ALA A 98 -9.52 5.40 -0.68
N ALA A 99 -8.29 4.97 -0.93
CA ALA A 99 -7.35 4.58 0.12
C ALA A 99 -6.87 5.77 0.97
N GLY A 100 -6.87 6.99 0.39
CA GLY A 100 -6.44 8.20 1.06
C GLY A 100 -7.52 8.89 1.87
N MET A 101 -8.77 8.57 1.58
CA MET A 101 -9.92 9.16 2.24
C MET A 101 -10.26 8.37 3.51
N GLY A 102 -10.26 9.04 4.62
CA GLY A 102 -10.56 8.40 5.89
C GLY A 102 -10.92 9.40 6.99
N ILE A 103 -11.17 8.86 8.18
CA ILE A 103 -11.55 9.61 9.38
C ILE A 103 -10.58 10.75 9.66
N GLY A 104 -9.27 10.48 9.57
CA GLY A 104 -8.24 11.47 9.89
C GLY A 104 -8.34 12.72 9.02
N LEU A 105 -8.59 12.59 7.72
CA LEU A 105 -8.71 13.74 6.82
C LEU A 105 -9.90 14.63 7.19
N VAL A 106 -11.02 14.03 7.56
CA VAL A 106 -12.23 14.77 7.97
C VAL A 106 -12.04 15.40 9.34
N PHE A 107 -11.36 14.69 10.26
CA PHE A 107 -11.06 15.18 11.59
C PHE A 107 -10.14 16.40 11.57
N PHE A 108 -9.04 16.30 10.83
CA PHE A 108 -7.97 17.29 10.86
C PHE A 108 -8.10 18.39 9.79
N GLY A 109 -9.03 18.29 8.84
CA GLY A 109 -9.17 19.26 7.76
C GLY A 109 -9.42 20.70 8.22
N VAL A 110 -10.16 20.85 9.32
CA VAL A 110 -10.39 22.14 10.01
C VAL A 110 -9.43 22.29 11.19
N ALA A 111 -9.29 21.24 12.00
CA ALA A 111 -8.62 21.32 13.29
C ALA A 111 -7.13 21.62 13.16
N GLU A 112 -6.38 20.87 12.34
CA GLU A 112 -4.92 20.98 12.30
C GLU A 112 -4.41 22.33 11.76
N PRO A 113 -4.88 22.82 10.58
CA PRO A 113 -4.46 24.13 10.10
C PRO A 113 -4.75 25.24 11.10
N LEU A 114 -5.90 25.17 11.77
CA LEU A 114 -6.30 26.18 12.75
C LEU A 114 -5.46 26.09 14.04
N MET A 115 -5.17 24.86 14.54
CA MET A 115 -4.32 24.68 15.72
C MET A 115 -2.90 25.19 15.49
N HIS A 116 -2.33 24.96 14.30
CA HIS A 116 -1.01 25.49 13.94
C HIS A 116 -1.02 27.01 13.72
N TYR A 117 -2.11 27.58 13.25
CA TYR A 117 -2.28 29.04 13.16
C TYR A 117 -2.34 29.69 14.52
N LEU A 118 -3.05 29.06 15.47
CA LEU A 118 -3.22 29.56 16.84
C LEU A 118 -2.01 29.28 17.74
N ASN A 119 -1.28 28.18 17.49
CA ASN A 119 -0.16 27.70 18.29
C ASN A 119 0.98 27.23 17.38
N PRO A 120 1.62 28.12 16.61
CA PRO A 120 2.71 27.74 15.71
C PRO A 120 3.95 27.29 16.51
N PRO A 121 4.75 26.33 16.01
CA PRO A 121 5.99 25.95 16.68
C PRO A 121 7.05 27.05 16.67
N VAL A 122 7.00 27.97 15.71
CA VAL A 122 7.96 29.06 15.55
C VAL A 122 7.23 30.31 15.13
N GLY A 123 7.63 31.46 15.68
CA GLY A 123 7.06 32.76 15.37
C GLY A 123 5.79 33.09 16.15
N ASP A 124 5.22 34.26 15.85
CA ASP A 124 4.03 34.77 16.53
C ASP A 124 2.74 34.19 15.98
N ALA A 125 1.84 33.79 16.87
CA ALA A 125 0.53 33.25 16.54
C ALA A 125 -0.35 34.27 15.80
N GLN A 126 -1.32 33.81 15.03
CA GLN A 126 -2.35 34.60 14.37
C GLN A 126 -1.81 35.69 13.42
N THR A 127 -0.63 35.48 12.87
CA THR A 127 -0.02 36.33 11.84
C THR A 127 -0.17 35.68 10.44
N ILE A 128 0.12 36.45 9.39
CA ILE A 128 0.19 35.94 8.02
C ILE A 128 1.29 34.87 7.91
N ALA A 129 2.41 35.02 8.61
CA ALA A 129 3.49 34.04 8.66
C ALA A 129 3.00 32.75 9.32
N ALA A 130 2.27 32.84 10.44
CA ALA A 130 1.67 31.68 11.10
C ALA A 130 0.64 30.97 10.20
N GLN A 131 -0.15 31.69 9.42
CA GLN A 131 -1.10 31.08 8.46
C GLN A 131 -0.37 30.28 7.38
N LYS A 132 0.68 30.83 6.77
CA LYS A 132 1.50 30.14 5.77
C LYS A 132 2.18 28.91 6.37
N LEU A 133 2.76 29.05 7.55
CA LEU A 133 3.41 27.96 8.27
C LEU A 133 2.42 26.86 8.63
N ALA A 134 1.21 27.18 9.08
CA ALA A 134 0.17 26.24 9.45
C ALA A 134 -0.21 25.32 8.27
N LEU A 135 -0.47 25.91 7.09
CA LEU A 135 -0.80 25.13 5.91
C LEU A 135 0.41 24.33 5.39
N ASN A 136 1.62 24.89 5.49
CA ASN A 136 2.85 24.19 5.10
C ASN A 136 3.10 22.95 5.96
N ILE A 137 2.95 23.06 7.29
CA ILE A 137 3.06 21.94 8.24
C ILE A 137 1.96 20.90 7.95
N THR A 138 0.71 21.34 7.79
CA THR A 138 -0.41 20.43 7.46
C THR A 138 -0.15 19.67 6.16
N PHE A 139 0.31 20.35 5.12
CA PHE A 139 0.68 19.70 3.86
C PHE A 139 1.86 18.73 4.03
N PHE A 140 2.81 19.05 4.91
CA PHE A 140 3.93 18.17 5.21
C PHE A 140 3.47 16.86 5.90
N HIS A 141 2.55 16.95 6.85
CA HIS A 141 2.01 15.78 7.55
C HIS A 141 1.16 14.87 6.66
N TRP A 142 0.41 15.43 5.69
CA TRP A 142 -0.57 14.73 4.87
C TRP A 142 -0.14 14.53 3.40
N GLY A 143 1.03 15.02 3.04
CA GLY A 143 1.55 15.02 1.67
C GLY A 143 2.42 13.80 1.34
N MET A 144 3.44 14.04 0.51
CA MET A 144 4.29 12.99 -0.04
C MET A 144 5.00 12.14 1.02
N SER A 145 5.31 12.71 2.20
CA SER A 145 5.94 11.96 3.29
C SER A 145 5.04 10.83 3.78
N ALA A 146 3.74 11.10 4.03
CA ALA A 146 2.75 10.11 4.40
C ALA A 146 2.57 9.04 3.32
N TRP A 147 2.39 9.49 2.07
CA TRP A 147 2.15 8.59 0.94
C TRP A 147 3.36 7.76 0.56
N SER A 148 4.58 8.24 0.81
CA SER A 148 5.80 7.45 0.62
C SER A 148 5.87 6.24 1.57
N VAL A 149 5.39 6.39 2.81
CA VAL A 149 5.31 5.28 3.78
C VAL A 149 4.38 4.18 3.29
N TYR A 150 3.23 4.55 2.74
CA TYR A 150 2.31 3.58 2.14
C TYR A 150 2.86 2.98 0.84
N ALA A 151 3.47 3.81 -0.01
CA ALA A 151 4.05 3.39 -1.27
C ALA A 151 5.15 2.34 -1.09
N ILE A 152 6.08 2.55 -0.16
CA ILE A 152 7.20 1.62 0.03
C ILE A 152 6.72 0.24 0.51
N VAL A 153 5.76 0.20 1.44
CA VAL A 153 5.18 -1.07 1.91
C VAL A 153 4.42 -1.77 0.79
N ALA A 154 3.63 -1.03 0.02
CA ALA A 154 2.90 -1.60 -1.12
C ALA A 154 3.85 -2.12 -2.22
N LEU A 155 4.94 -1.40 -2.52
CA LEU A 155 5.98 -1.86 -3.44
C LEU A 155 6.63 -3.16 -2.97
N ILE A 156 7.01 -3.24 -1.69
CA ILE A 156 7.57 -4.44 -1.08
C ILE A 156 6.61 -5.62 -1.26
N LEU A 157 5.36 -5.46 -0.84
CA LEU A 157 4.36 -6.51 -0.91
C LEU A 157 4.10 -6.96 -2.35
N ALA A 158 3.88 -6.01 -3.27
CA ALA A 158 3.58 -6.31 -4.67
C ALA A 158 4.78 -6.94 -5.40
N PHE A 159 5.99 -6.41 -5.21
CA PHE A 159 7.19 -6.90 -5.87
C PHE A 159 7.51 -8.34 -5.46
N PHE A 160 7.60 -8.59 -4.15
CA PHE A 160 7.96 -9.93 -3.68
C PHE A 160 6.86 -10.97 -3.92
N SER A 161 5.59 -10.58 -3.83
CA SER A 161 4.49 -11.52 -4.03
C SER A 161 4.19 -11.76 -5.51
N TYR A 162 3.99 -10.72 -6.30
CA TYR A 162 3.52 -10.88 -7.66
C TYR A 162 4.63 -11.21 -8.67
N ARG A 163 5.86 -10.76 -8.41
CA ARG A 163 6.99 -11.04 -9.29
C ARG A 163 7.77 -12.27 -8.87
N HIS A 164 7.95 -12.49 -7.55
CA HIS A 164 8.76 -13.61 -7.04
C HIS A 164 7.94 -14.74 -6.42
N GLY A 165 6.61 -14.63 -6.33
CA GLY A 165 5.73 -15.69 -5.81
C GLY A 165 5.87 -15.94 -4.30
N LEU A 166 6.47 -15.01 -3.55
CA LEU A 166 6.63 -15.10 -2.10
C LEU A 166 5.32 -14.71 -1.37
N PRO A 167 5.17 -15.04 -0.08
CA PRO A 167 3.99 -14.65 0.69
C PRO A 167 3.70 -13.14 0.64
N LEU A 168 2.43 -12.75 0.61
CA LEU A 168 2.01 -11.34 0.60
C LEU A 168 2.09 -10.74 2.01
N THR A 169 3.28 -10.79 2.61
CA THR A 169 3.62 -10.28 3.94
C THR A 169 5.02 -9.67 3.94
N LEU A 170 5.33 -8.85 4.95
CA LEU A 170 6.59 -8.10 5.00
C LEU A 170 7.84 -8.97 5.15
N ARG A 171 7.71 -10.20 5.72
CA ARG A 171 8.84 -11.14 5.81
C ARG A 171 9.48 -11.43 4.47
N SER A 172 8.70 -11.36 3.38
CA SER A 172 9.18 -11.66 2.02
C SER A 172 10.28 -10.73 1.55
N ALA A 173 10.31 -9.48 2.03
CA ALA A 173 11.37 -8.53 1.74
C ALA A 173 12.75 -8.95 2.28
N PHE A 174 12.78 -9.83 3.25
CA PHE A 174 14.01 -10.34 3.86
C PHE A 174 14.56 -11.58 3.14
N TYR A 175 13.84 -12.14 2.17
CA TYR A 175 14.31 -13.30 1.41
C TYR A 175 15.69 -13.09 0.77
N PRO A 176 16.00 -11.93 0.14
CA PRO A 176 17.33 -11.67 -0.41
C PRO A 176 18.45 -11.58 0.65
N ILE A 177 18.10 -11.44 1.94
CA ILE A 177 19.04 -11.26 3.05
C ILE A 177 19.27 -12.57 3.79
N ILE A 178 18.20 -13.31 4.13
CA ILE A 178 18.23 -14.48 5.00
C ILE A 178 17.68 -15.76 4.36
N GLY A 179 17.32 -15.74 3.08
CA GLY A 179 16.79 -16.90 2.35
C GLY A 179 15.55 -17.50 3.02
N ASP A 180 15.47 -18.83 3.05
CA ASP A 180 14.32 -19.57 3.59
C ASP A 180 14.08 -19.38 5.10
N LYS A 181 15.00 -18.73 5.82
CA LYS A 181 14.79 -18.37 7.23
C LYS A 181 13.59 -17.42 7.43
N ILE A 182 13.07 -16.81 6.33
CA ILE A 182 11.80 -16.06 6.36
C ILE A 182 10.60 -16.93 6.79
N TYR A 183 10.65 -18.23 6.54
CA TYR A 183 9.59 -19.17 6.96
C TYR A 183 9.73 -19.62 8.43
N GLY A 184 10.83 -19.26 9.09
CA GLY A 184 11.13 -19.57 10.47
C GLY A 184 10.71 -18.48 11.47
N LYS A 185 11.34 -18.52 12.67
CA LYS A 185 11.03 -17.61 13.80
C LYS A 185 11.30 -16.15 13.47
N ILE A 186 12.34 -15.84 12.67
CA ILE A 186 12.70 -14.46 12.29
C ILE A 186 11.58 -13.85 11.43
N GLY A 187 11.14 -14.56 10.38
CA GLY A 187 10.03 -14.07 9.56
C GLY A 187 8.73 -13.94 10.35
N SER A 188 8.47 -14.86 11.28
CA SER A 188 7.29 -14.75 12.15
C SER A 188 7.35 -13.52 13.07
N ALA A 189 8.53 -13.18 13.60
CA ALA A 189 8.71 -11.96 14.40
C ALA A 189 8.47 -10.69 13.57
N ILE A 190 8.99 -10.64 12.33
CA ILE A 190 8.78 -9.52 11.40
C ILE A 190 7.28 -9.27 11.18
N ASP A 191 6.52 -10.32 10.83
CA ASP A 191 5.09 -10.18 10.61
C ASP A 191 4.32 -9.89 11.91
N THR A 192 4.79 -10.38 13.07
CA THR A 192 4.21 -10.06 14.38
C THR A 192 4.30 -8.56 14.68
N PHE A 193 5.46 -7.93 14.43
CA PHE A 193 5.58 -6.47 14.58
C PHE A 193 4.64 -5.71 13.65
N ALA A 194 4.47 -6.17 12.41
CA ALA A 194 3.52 -5.57 11.48
C ALA A 194 2.07 -5.68 11.97
N VAL A 195 1.66 -6.84 12.48
CA VAL A 195 0.31 -7.07 13.03
C VAL A 195 0.05 -6.17 14.25
N VAL A 196 0.98 -6.13 15.20
CA VAL A 196 0.83 -5.34 16.44
C VAL A 196 0.77 -3.84 16.12
N ALA A 197 1.69 -3.34 15.29
CA ALA A 197 1.68 -1.94 14.89
C ALA A 197 0.38 -1.58 14.16
N THR A 198 -0.08 -2.42 13.21
CA THR A 198 -1.33 -2.20 12.46
C THR A 198 -2.53 -2.11 13.38
N LEU A 199 -2.64 -2.99 14.37
CA LEU A 199 -3.77 -2.98 15.30
C LEU A 199 -3.88 -1.65 16.05
N PHE A 200 -2.77 -1.16 16.64
CA PHE A 200 -2.80 0.09 17.41
C PHE A 200 -2.99 1.32 16.52
N GLY A 201 -2.42 1.32 15.32
CA GLY A 201 -2.68 2.37 14.33
C GLY A 201 -4.15 2.46 13.94
N VAL A 202 -4.78 1.31 13.64
CA VAL A 202 -6.22 1.25 13.33
C VAL A 202 -7.06 1.66 14.54
N ALA A 203 -6.77 1.14 15.73
CA ALA A 203 -7.50 1.47 16.96
C ALA A 203 -7.46 2.98 17.25
N THR A 204 -6.34 3.65 16.98
CA THR A 204 -6.21 5.12 17.11
C THR A 204 -7.16 5.84 16.15
N SER A 205 -7.26 5.40 14.90
CA SER A 205 -8.19 5.99 13.93
C SER A 205 -9.65 5.77 14.32
N LEU A 206 -9.98 4.61 14.87
CA LEU A 206 -11.33 4.36 15.40
C LEU A 206 -11.62 5.27 16.60
N GLY A 207 -10.62 5.55 17.44
CA GLY A 207 -10.72 6.53 18.52
C GLY A 207 -11.09 7.92 18.01
N TYR A 208 -10.35 8.44 17.03
CA TYR A 208 -10.68 9.72 16.37
C TYR A 208 -12.10 9.72 15.79
N GLY A 209 -12.46 8.63 15.09
CA GLY A 209 -13.78 8.51 14.47
C GLY A 209 -14.92 8.53 15.45
N VAL A 210 -14.81 7.81 16.56
CA VAL A 210 -15.83 7.80 17.61
C VAL A 210 -15.99 9.16 18.27
N LEU A 211 -14.88 9.85 18.58
CA LEU A 211 -14.94 11.20 19.16
C LEU A 211 -15.68 12.15 18.21
N GLN A 212 -15.35 12.10 16.92
CA GLN A 212 -15.94 12.99 15.92
C GLN A 212 -17.42 12.65 15.64
N VAL A 213 -17.78 11.35 15.56
CA VAL A 213 -19.20 10.94 15.44
C VAL A 213 -19.98 11.41 16.64
N ASN A 214 -19.46 11.23 17.87
CA ASN A 214 -20.12 11.71 19.08
C ASN A 214 -20.31 13.22 19.09
N ALA A 215 -19.24 13.98 18.77
CA ALA A 215 -19.31 15.43 18.67
C ALA A 215 -20.40 15.88 17.68
N GLY A 216 -20.48 15.23 16.50
CA GLY A 216 -21.50 15.51 15.52
C GLY A 216 -22.92 15.17 15.99
N LEU A 217 -23.10 14.02 16.63
CA LEU A 217 -24.42 13.64 17.20
C LEU A 217 -24.86 14.56 18.32
N THR A 218 -23.94 15.00 19.17
CA THR A 218 -24.21 16.02 20.21
C THR A 218 -24.60 17.34 19.56
N HIS A 219 -23.85 17.78 18.56
CA HIS A 219 -24.07 19.05 17.87
C HIS A 219 -25.41 19.10 17.11
N VAL A 220 -25.76 18.04 16.37
CA VAL A 220 -26.96 18.01 15.51
C VAL A 220 -28.22 17.62 16.27
N PHE A 221 -28.11 16.65 17.21
CA PHE A 221 -29.26 16.04 17.85
C PHE A 221 -29.31 16.25 19.37
N GLY A 222 -28.35 16.94 19.96
CA GLY A 222 -28.27 17.17 21.40
C GLY A 222 -28.04 15.89 22.22
N LEU A 223 -27.47 14.83 21.63
CA LEU A 223 -27.24 13.58 22.32
C LEU A 223 -26.09 13.69 23.33
N PRO A 224 -26.17 12.95 24.45
CA PRO A 224 -25.10 12.96 25.45
C PRO A 224 -23.82 12.28 24.93
N THR A 225 -22.73 12.48 25.65
CA THR A 225 -21.45 11.80 25.38
C THR A 225 -21.60 10.29 25.60
N MET A 226 -21.34 9.49 24.54
CA MET A 226 -21.51 8.03 24.54
C MET A 226 -20.41 7.31 23.76
N HIS A 227 -19.14 7.72 23.91
CA HIS A 227 -18.01 7.24 23.11
C HIS A 227 -17.89 5.72 23.07
N ILE A 228 -17.98 5.03 24.23
CA ILE A 228 -17.83 3.58 24.31
C ILE A 228 -19.02 2.86 23.64
N THR A 229 -20.24 3.35 23.85
CA THR A 229 -21.44 2.79 23.21
C THR A 229 -21.33 2.91 21.68
N LEU A 230 -20.94 4.10 21.18
CA LEU A 230 -20.73 4.33 19.74
C LEU A 230 -19.62 3.44 19.18
N LEU A 231 -18.50 3.31 19.89
CA LEU A 231 -17.41 2.43 19.47
C LEU A 231 -17.89 0.98 19.32
N ILE A 232 -18.64 0.46 20.29
CA ILE A 232 -19.19 -0.90 20.25
C ILE A 232 -20.15 -1.05 19.06
N VAL A 233 -21.10 -0.14 18.91
CA VAL A 233 -22.12 -0.18 17.84
C VAL A 233 -21.47 -0.12 16.46
N LEU A 234 -20.52 0.80 16.25
CA LEU A 234 -19.87 0.98 14.96
C LEU A 234 -18.91 -0.17 14.63
N CYS A 235 -18.16 -0.69 15.61
CA CYS A 235 -17.32 -1.88 15.42
C CYS A 235 -18.16 -3.15 15.18
N PHE A 236 -19.33 -3.27 15.82
CA PHE A 236 -20.26 -4.36 15.55
C PHE A 236 -20.79 -4.30 14.12
N ALA A 237 -21.22 -3.11 13.66
CA ALA A 237 -21.65 -2.91 12.29
C ALA A 237 -20.53 -3.24 11.27
N ALA A 238 -19.30 -2.79 11.53
CA ALA A 238 -18.13 -3.12 10.70
C ALA A 238 -17.82 -4.63 10.71
N THR A 239 -17.96 -5.30 11.85
CA THR A 239 -17.74 -6.75 11.95
C THR A 239 -18.78 -7.54 11.17
N ILE A 240 -20.07 -7.13 11.21
CA ILE A 240 -21.12 -7.72 10.36
C ILE A 240 -20.79 -7.50 8.89
N SER A 241 -20.33 -6.31 8.52
CA SER A 241 -19.90 -5.98 7.16
C SER A 241 -18.80 -6.94 6.69
N ALA A 242 -17.71 -7.06 7.45
CA ALA A 242 -16.58 -7.96 7.16
C ALA A 242 -17.01 -9.46 7.07
N ALA A 243 -17.98 -9.86 7.87
CA ALA A 243 -18.50 -11.23 7.92
C ALA A 243 -19.44 -11.57 6.76
N SER A 244 -20.20 -10.59 6.29
CA SER A 244 -21.26 -10.81 5.29
C SER A 244 -20.72 -11.17 3.90
N GLY A 245 -19.46 -10.82 3.60
CA GLY A 245 -18.87 -11.03 2.27
C GLY A 245 -19.58 -10.26 1.15
N VAL A 246 -20.38 -9.23 1.52
CA VAL A 246 -21.12 -8.41 0.55
C VAL A 246 -20.19 -7.37 -0.09
N ASP A 247 -19.16 -7.86 -0.77
CA ASP A 247 -18.13 -7.01 -1.43
C ASP A 247 -18.76 -5.94 -2.33
N LYS A 248 -19.84 -6.25 -3.03
CA LYS A 248 -20.54 -5.30 -3.90
C LYS A 248 -21.22 -4.16 -3.12
N GLY A 249 -21.88 -4.46 -2.01
CA GLY A 249 -22.57 -3.46 -1.18
C GLY A 249 -21.59 -2.49 -0.52
N ILE A 250 -20.53 -3.01 0.05
CA ILE A 250 -19.47 -2.22 0.69
C ILE A 250 -18.78 -1.32 -0.35
N LYS A 251 -18.49 -1.85 -1.53
CA LYS A 251 -17.90 -1.08 -2.62
C LYS A 251 -18.81 0.06 -3.09
N ILE A 252 -20.11 -0.17 -3.18
CA ILE A 252 -21.08 0.88 -3.55
C ILE A 252 -21.11 1.96 -2.47
N LEU A 253 -21.19 1.57 -1.20
CA LEU A 253 -21.23 2.50 -0.07
C LEU A 253 -19.93 3.32 0.03
N SER A 254 -18.78 2.69 -0.12
CA SER A 254 -17.48 3.35 -0.15
C SER A 254 -17.37 4.35 -1.31
N ASN A 255 -17.77 3.95 -2.52
CA ASN A 255 -17.74 4.84 -3.68
C ASN A 255 -18.71 6.03 -3.54
N ALA A 256 -19.89 5.79 -2.98
CA ALA A 256 -20.85 6.85 -2.70
C ALA A 256 -20.30 7.84 -1.66
N ASN A 257 -19.63 7.33 -0.63
CA ASN A 257 -19.01 8.18 0.40
C ASN A 257 -17.85 9.04 -0.15
N ILE A 258 -17.06 8.49 -1.06
CA ILE A 258 -16.00 9.24 -1.76
C ILE A 258 -16.61 10.35 -2.62
N ALA A 259 -17.65 10.02 -3.39
CA ALA A 259 -18.35 11.03 -4.19
C ALA A 259 -18.95 12.13 -3.29
N LEU A 260 -19.53 11.74 -2.15
CA LEU A 260 -20.04 12.68 -1.16
C LEU A 260 -18.94 13.59 -0.59
N ALA A 261 -17.77 13.04 -0.26
CA ALA A 261 -16.64 13.82 0.23
C ALA A 261 -16.11 14.80 -0.82
N ILE A 262 -16.04 14.39 -2.09
CA ILE A 262 -15.66 15.28 -3.20
C ILE A 262 -16.69 16.42 -3.33
N CYS A 263 -17.98 16.08 -3.34
CA CYS A 263 -19.05 17.09 -3.40
C CYS A 263 -18.96 18.04 -2.20
N PHE A 264 -18.70 17.51 -1.01
CA PHE A 264 -18.56 18.31 0.21
C PHE A 264 -17.38 19.28 0.13
N MET A 265 -16.24 18.82 -0.38
CA MET A 265 -15.07 19.68 -0.63
C MET A 265 -15.38 20.82 -1.62
N PHE A 266 -16.02 20.52 -2.73
CA PHE A 266 -16.41 21.55 -3.69
C PHE A 266 -17.47 22.51 -3.13
N LEU A 267 -18.37 22.00 -2.29
CA LEU A 267 -19.36 22.83 -1.62
C LEU A 267 -18.68 23.88 -0.73
N ILE A 268 -17.69 23.48 0.08
CA ILE A 268 -16.90 24.44 0.89
C ILE A 268 -16.15 25.44 0.00
N LEU A 269 -15.57 24.99 -1.10
CA LEU A 269 -14.90 25.88 -2.06
C LEU A 269 -15.85 26.95 -2.61
N PHE A 270 -17.11 26.58 -2.97
CA PHE A 270 -18.07 27.51 -3.58
C PHE A 270 -18.85 28.35 -2.55
N LEU A 271 -19.01 27.87 -1.33
CA LEU A 271 -19.63 28.62 -0.24
C LEU A 271 -18.66 29.62 0.43
N GLY A 272 -17.35 29.38 0.31
CA GLY A 272 -16.31 30.28 0.75
C GLY A 272 -15.91 31.32 -0.30
N ASP A 273 -14.82 32.03 -0.05
CA ASP A 273 -14.17 32.87 -1.07
C ASP A 273 -13.40 32.00 -2.07
N THR A 274 -14.10 31.51 -3.10
CA THR A 274 -13.57 30.60 -4.13
C THR A 274 -12.24 31.10 -4.71
N THR A 275 -12.17 32.39 -5.04
CA THR A 275 -10.96 32.96 -5.65
C THR A 275 -9.78 32.93 -4.70
N GLN A 276 -10.00 33.34 -3.45
CA GLN A 276 -8.94 33.33 -2.44
C GLN A 276 -8.51 31.91 -2.07
N LEU A 277 -9.45 30.95 -1.98
CA LEU A 277 -9.14 29.56 -1.69
C LEU A 277 -8.30 28.90 -2.81
N LEU A 278 -8.61 29.20 -4.08
CA LEU A 278 -7.79 28.73 -5.20
C LEU A 278 -6.40 29.38 -5.24
N LYS A 279 -6.29 30.67 -4.95
CA LYS A 279 -4.99 31.36 -4.82
C LYS A 279 -4.16 30.75 -3.68
N SER A 280 -4.79 30.50 -2.54
CA SER A 280 -4.13 29.88 -1.38
C SER A 280 -3.69 28.44 -1.68
N PHE A 281 -4.49 27.66 -2.40
CA PHE A 281 -4.13 26.31 -2.80
C PHE A 281 -2.85 26.29 -3.66
N VAL A 282 -2.77 27.16 -4.67
CA VAL A 282 -1.59 27.29 -5.53
C VAL A 282 -0.37 27.73 -4.72
N GLN A 283 -0.52 28.76 -3.88
CA GLN A 283 0.56 29.29 -3.04
C GLN A 283 1.06 28.22 -2.06
N ASN A 284 0.16 27.59 -1.30
CA ASN A 284 0.53 26.57 -0.31
C ASN A 284 1.20 25.36 -0.95
N SER A 285 0.80 24.98 -2.17
CA SER A 285 1.45 23.89 -2.92
C SER A 285 2.89 24.25 -3.32
N GLY A 286 3.12 25.50 -3.75
CA GLY A 286 4.46 26.01 -4.03
C GLY A 286 5.34 26.09 -2.78
N ASP A 287 4.79 26.60 -1.68
CA ASP A 287 5.48 26.70 -0.38
C ASP A 287 5.87 25.30 0.13
N TYR A 288 4.99 24.31 0.00
CA TYR A 288 5.28 22.91 0.36
C TYR A 288 6.43 22.33 -0.47
N ILE A 289 6.38 22.47 -1.80
CA ILE A 289 7.41 21.91 -2.68
C ILE A 289 8.78 22.55 -2.38
N SER A 290 8.82 23.86 -2.17
CA SER A 290 10.05 24.59 -1.88
C SER A 290 10.68 24.23 -0.54
N THR A 291 9.87 23.84 0.45
CA THR A 291 10.33 23.53 1.81
C THR A 291 10.36 22.03 2.11
N LEU A 292 10.00 21.17 1.16
CA LEU A 292 9.88 19.71 1.38
C LEU A 292 11.16 19.11 1.99
N ILE A 293 12.32 19.46 1.46
CA ILE A 293 13.60 18.90 1.93
C ILE A 293 13.91 19.42 3.34
N SER A 294 13.80 20.72 3.58
CA SER A 294 14.07 21.29 4.90
C SER A 294 13.12 20.73 5.98
N ASN A 295 11.83 20.63 5.68
CA ASN A 295 10.84 20.07 6.60
C ASN A 295 11.10 18.57 6.87
N THR A 296 11.53 17.80 5.85
CA THR A 296 11.81 16.36 5.98
C THR A 296 12.90 16.06 7.01
N PHE A 297 13.85 16.97 7.22
CA PHE A 297 14.94 16.82 8.19
C PHE A 297 14.82 17.74 9.40
N ASN A 298 13.72 18.48 9.54
CA ASN A 298 13.55 19.42 10.65
C ASN A 298 13.24 18.67 11.96
N LEU A 299 14.08 18.91 12.95
CA LEU A 299 13.99 18.34 14.30
C LEU A 299 13.82 19.41 15.37
N TYR A 300 13.80 20.69 15.00
CA TYR A 300 13.87 21.81 15.95
C TYR A 300 15.03 21.65 16.95
N ALA A 301 16.18 21.08 16.51
CA ALA A 301 17.28 20.68 17.37
C ALA A 301 17.92 21.82 18.18
N TYR A 302 17.78 23.07 17.70
CA TYR A 302 18.27 24.28 18.37
C TYR A 302 17.18 25.00 19.18
N GLU A 303 15.94 24.53 19.12
CA GLU A 303 14.73 25.14 19.71
C GLU A 303 14.04 24.09 20.59
N ARG A 304 14.72 23.70 21.67
CA ARG A 304 14.29 22.58 22.55
C ARG A 304 12.91 22.74 23.18
N GLN A 305 12.38 23.96 23.27
CA GLN A 305 11.00 24.21 23.70
C GLN A 305 9.97 23.54 22.76
N ASN A 306 10.36 23.18 21.53
CA ASN A 306 9.51 22.57 20.55
C ASN A 306 9.52 21.01 20.58
N ASP A 307 10.29 20.39 21.47
CA ASP A 307 10.34 18.93 21.59
C ASP A 307 8.95 18.33 21.88
N SER A 308 8.16 18.97 22.72
CA SER A 308 6.78 18.53 23.03
C SER A 308 5.84 18.70 21.85
N TRP A 309 5.98 19.79 21.09
CA TRP A 309 5.21 20.01 19.86
C TRP A 309 5.56 18.96 18.80
N LEU A 310 6.85 18.73 18.58
CA LEU A 310 7.32 17.70 17.63
C LEU A 310 6.78 16.30 18.00
N GLY A 311 6.81 15.95 19.30
CA GLY A 311 6.29 14.69 19.84
C GLY A 311 4.79 14.53 19.67
N GLY A 312 4.02 15.59 19.87
CA GLY A 312 2.56 15.61 19.77
C GLY A 312 2.01 15.69 18.34
N TRP A 313 2.82 16.15 17.38
CA TRP A 313 2.42 16.36 16.00
C TRP A 313 3.20 15.48 15.01
N THR A 314 4.35 15.91 14.57
CA THR A 314 5.08 15.23 13.49
C THR A 314 5.41 13.78 13.82
N LEU A 315 5.88 13.49 15.04
CA LEU A 315 6.20 12.10 15.44
C LEU A 315 4.96 11.24 15.58
N LEU A 316 3.85 11.81 16.07
CA LEU A 316 2.56 11.11 16.12
C LEU A 316 2.10 10.73 14.71
N TYR A 317 2.17 11.67 13.74
CA TYR A 317 1.81 11.39 12.35
C TYR A 317 2.71 10.33 11.72
N TRP A 318 4.03 10.42 11.91
CA TRP A 318 4.95 9.42 11.37
C TRP A 318 4.70 8.04 11.95
N ALA A 319 4.48 7.94 13.25
CA ALA A 319 4.12 6.69 13.90
C ALA A 319 2.77 6.15 13.41
N TRP A 320 1.80 7.02 13.23
CA TRP A 320 0.47 6.66 12.73
C TRP A 320 0.54 6.12 11.30
N TRP A 321 1.24 6.83 10.40
CA TRP A 321 1.44 6.37 9.02
C TRP A 321 2.23 5.07 8.95
N LEU A 322 3.29 4.92 9.71
CA LEU A 322 4.04 3.67 9.81
C LEU A 322 3.14 2.51 10.27
N SER A 323 2.37 2.71 11.33
CA SER A 323 1.46 1.70 11.86
C SER A 323 0.34 1.33 10.88
N TRP A 324 -0.16 2.29 10.11
CA TRP A 324 -1.18 2.07 9.08
C TRP A 324 -0.63 1.44 7.80
N SER A 325 0.66 1.54 7.58
CA SER A 325 1.25 1.19 6.29
C SER A 325 1.09 -0.29 5.88
N PRO A 326 1.09 -1.30 6.76
CA PRO A 326 0.79 -2.67 6.34
C PRO A 326 -0.65 -2.83 5.82
N PHE A 327 -1.60 -2.10 6.42
CA PHE A 327 -3.00 -2.09 6.01
C PHE A 327 -3.19 -1.41 4.65
N VAL A 328 -2.81 -0.16 4.53
CA VAL A 328 -2.96 0.62 3.29
C VAL A 328 -2.06 0.06 2.19
N GLY A 329 -0.83 -0.34 2.54
CA GLY A 329 0.12 -0.92 1.60
C GLY A 329 -0.37 -2.22 0.96
N LEU A 330 -1.02 -3.09 1.74
CA LEU A 330 -1.63 -4.32 1.21
C LEU A 330 -2.73 -4.01 0.20
N PHE A 331 -3.59 -3.03 0.50
CA PHE A 331 -4.65 -2.61 -0.41
C PHE A 331 -4.06 -2.05 -1.72
N ILE A 332 -3.12 -1.11 -1.62
CA ILE A 332 -2.48 -0.50 -2.79
C ILE A 332 -1.73 -1.55 -3.61
N ALA A 333 -1.05 -2.51 -2.97
CA ALA A 333 -0.39 -3.62 -3.66
C ALA A 333 -1.38 -4.42 -4.51
N LYS A 334 -2.52 -4.80 -3.95
CA LYS A 334 -3.56 -5.59 -4.64
C LYS A 334 -4.08 -4.91 -5.91
N ILE A 335 -4.30 -3.62 -5.89
CA ILE A 335 -4.85 -2.89 -7.03
C ILE A 335 -3.79 -2.48 -8.07
N SER A 336 -2.51 -2.69 -7.78
CA SER A 336 -1.39 -2.18 -8.61
C SER A 336 -0.63 -3.26 -9.38
N LYS A 337 -1.08 -4.50 -9.36
CA LYS A 337 -0.46 -5.61 -10.09
C LYS A 337 -0.34 -5.31 -11.58
N GLY A 338 0.83 -5.62 -12.16
CA GLY A 338 1.15 -5.42 -13.57
C GLY A 338 1.61 -4.01 -13.94
N ARG A 339 1.62 -3.04 -13.03
CA ARG A 339 2.17 -1.70 -13.25
C ARG A 339 3.68 -1.68 -13.12
N THR A 340 4.33 -0.73 -13.77
CA THR A 340 5.75 -0.45 -13.51
C THR A 340 5.90 0.27 -12.15
N ILE A 341 7.07 0.14 -11.53
CA ILE A 341 7.38 0.86 -10.28
C ILE A 341 7.25 2.38 -10.48
N ARG A 342 7.66 2.89 -11.66
CA ARG A 342 7.54 4.33 -11.99
C ARG A 342 6.09 4.80 -12.03
N GLU A 343 5.23 4.11 -12.78
CA GLU A 343 3.78 4.41 -12.81
C GLU A 343 3.17 4.36 -11.43
N PHE A 344 3.56 3.34 -10.66
CA PHE A 344 3.10 3.14 -9.29
C PHE A 344 3.50 4.31 -8.39
N VAL A 345 4.79 4.67 -8.37
CA VAL A 345 5.31 5.76 -7.51
C VAL A 345 4.63 7.09 -7.86
N ILE A 346 4.56 7.44 -9.15
CA ILE A 346 3.91 8.69 -9.58
C ILE A 346 2.45 8.71 -9.15
N GLY A 347 1.69 7.63 -9.41
CA GLY A 347 0.28 7.57 -9.06
C GLY A 347 0.03 7.64 -7.55
N VAL A 348 0.77 6.86 -6.76
CA VAL A 348 0.56 6.78 -5.30
C VAL A 348 1.02 8.04 -4.58
N LEU A 349 2.10 8.68 -5.03
CA LEU A 349 2.57 9.92 -4.40
C LEU A 349 1.71 11.14 -4.79
N LEU A 350 1.36 11.28 -6.08
CA LEU A 350 0.77 12.55 -6.54
C LEU A 350 -0.74 12.59 -6.45
N VAL A 351 -1.44 11.50 -6.79
CA VAL A 351 -2.92 11.54 -6.87
C VAL A 351 -3.57 11.78 -5.51
N PRO A 352 -3.26 11.01 -4.47
CA PRO A 352 -3.84 11.26 -3.15
C PRO A 352 -3.33 12.55 -2.52
N THR A 353 -2.04 12.89 -2.69
CA THR A 353 -1.45 14.13 -2.17
C THR A 353 -2.16 15.37 -2.73
N GLY A 354 -2.41 15.41 -4.04
CA GLY A 354 -3.12 16.54 -4.66
C GLY A 354 -4.51 16.74 -4.09
N PHE A 355 -5.23 15.66 -3.86
CA PHE A 355 -6.55 15.73 -3.22
C PHE A 355 -6.47 16.19 -1.77
N THR A 356 -5.55 15.61 -1.00
CA THR A 356 -5.37 15.99 0.40
C THR A 356 -5.02 17.48 0.54
N PHE A 357 -4.19 17.99 -0.36
CA PHE A 357 -3.85 19.42 -0.40
C PHE A 357 -5.05 20.29 -0.71
N ALA A 358 -5.90 19.92 -1.65
CA ALA A 358 -7.14 20.64 -1.93
C ALA A 358 -8.06 20.65 -0.71
N TRP A 359 -8.27 19.48 -0.08
CA TRP A 359 -9.07 19.34 1.13
C TRP A 359 -8.56 20.23 2.26
N MET A 360 -7.29 20.07 2.65
CA MET A 360 -6.68 20.81 3.76
C MET A 360 -6.61 22.31 3.48
N SER A 361 -6.38 22.70 2.22
CA SER A 361 -6.36 24.12 1.83
C SER A 361 -7.74 24.75 1.94
N PHE A 362 -8.78 24.11 1.39
CA PHE A 362 -10.12 24.71 1.36
C PHE A 362 -10.74 24.79 2.75
N PHE A 363 -10.69 23.70 3.51
CA PHE A 363 -11.21 23.69 4.88
C PHE A 363 -10.35 24.56 5.82
N GLY A 364 -9.04 24.39 5.79
CA GLY A 364 -8.12 25.09 6.69
C GLY A 364 -8.10 26.60 6.49
N ASN A 365 -7.95 27.06 5.23
CA ASN A 365 -7.97 28.51 4.98
C ASN A 365 -9.34 29.12 5.26
N SER A 366 -10.44 28.43 4.99
CA SER A 366 -11.78 28.92 5.36
C SER A 366 -11.94 29.02 6.86
N ALA A 367 -11.45 28.05 7.64
CA ALA A 367 -11.50 28.09 9.10
C ALA A 367 -10.66 29.24 9.68
N ILE A 368 -9.45 29.44 9.17
CA ILE A 368 -8.59 30.56 9.59
C ILE A 368 -9.25 31.89 9.23
N ALA A 369 -9.83 32.03 8.04
CA ALA A 369 -10.52 33.24 7.62
C ALA A 369 -11.73 33.58 8.52
N LEU A 370 -12.48 32.56 8.98
CA LEU A 370 -13.57 32.76 9.95
C LEU A 370 -13.05 33.32 11.29
N VAL A 371 -11.94 32.77 11.81
CA VAL A 371 -11.34 33.27 13.04
C VAL A 371 -10.82 34.71 12.85
N GLN A 372 -10.18 35.01 11.73
CA GLN A 372 -9.73 36.35 11.38
C GLN A 372 -10.88 37.37 11.27
N SER A 373 -12.06 36.89 10.83
CA SER A 373 -13.28 37.75 10.77
C SER A 373 -14.00 37.93 12.10
N GLY A 374 -13.46 37.38 13.19
CA GLY A 374 -13.98 37.57 14.55
C GLY A 374 -14.75 36.37 15.13
N PHE A 375 -14.79 35.21 14.45
CA PHE A 375 -15.41 34.01 15.01
C PHE A 375 -14.46 33.29 15.99
N SER A 376 -14.26 33.91 17.16
CA SER A 376 -13.34 33.44 18.21
C SER A 376 -13.77 32.12 18.88
N GLU A 377 -15.08 31.82 18.88
CA GLU A 377 -15.59 30.55 19.42
C GLU A 377 -14.98 29.32 18.74
N LEU A 378 -14.73 29.37 17.42
CA LEU A 378 -14.07 28.30 16.69
C LEU A 378 -12.63 28.09 17.19
N ALA A 379 -11.90 29.19 17.48
CA ALA A 379 -10.55 29.13 18.04
C ALA A 379 -10.53 28.50 19.45
N THR A 380 -11.51 28.83 20.27
CA THR A 380 -11.65 28.23 21.61
C THR A 380 -12.02 26.76 21.53
N THR A 381 -12.98 26.41 20.66
CA THR A 381 -13.45 25.02 20.47
C THR A 381 -12.33 24.13 19.98
N VAL A 382 -11.55 24.54 18.99
CA VAL A 382 -10.49 23.66 18.42
C VAL A 382 -9.41 23.33 19.45
N ASN A 383 -9.12 24.22 20.37
CA ASN A 383 -8.12 23.99 21.43
C ASN A 383 -8.66 23.15 22.60
N SER A 384 -9.95 23.22 22.90
CA SER A 384 -10.58 22.45 23.99
C SER A 384 -11.15 21.09 23.55
N ASP A 385 -11.75 21.04 22.37
CA ASP A 385 -12.36 19.83 21.77
C ASP A 385 -12.22 19.86 20.24
N SER A 386 -11.09 19.36 19.75
CA SER A 386 -10.80 19.32 18.32
C SER A 386 -11.78 18.45 17.50
N ALA A 387 -12.50 17.51 18.15
CA ALA A 387 -13.50 16.69 17.49
C ALA A 387 -14.75 17.50 17.06
N SER A 388 -15.07 18.55 17.80
CA SER A 388 -16.19 19.45 17.54
C SER A 388 -15.85 20.56 16.52
N ALA A 389 -14.57 20.75 16.18
CA ALA A 389 -14.10 21.84 15.33
C ALA A 389 -14.78 21.89 13.96
N LEU A 390 -14.97 20.72 13.31
CA LEU A 390 -15.65 20.64 12.01
C LEU A 390 -17.10 21.14 12.11
N PHE A 391 -17.83 20.73 13.13
CA PHE A 391 -19.26 21.08 13.29
C PHE A 391 -19.43 22.56 13.62
N MET A 392 -18.62 23.10 14.50
CA MET A 392 -18.56 24.53 14.79
C MET A 392 -18.22 25.37 13.54
N PHE A 393 -17.27 24.91 12.73
CA PHE A 393 -16.93 25.51 11.44
C PHE A 393 -18.14 25.56 10.50
N LEU A 394 -18.89 24.43 10.40
CA LEU A 394 -20.04 24.32 9.51
C LEU A 394 -21.21 25.22 9.92
N GLU A 395 -21.30 25.65 11.17
CA GLU A 395 -22.37 26.59 11.63
C GLU A 395 -22.39 27.92 10.86
N LYS A 396 -21.26 28.34 10.31
CA LYS A 396 -21.17 29.61 9.58
C LYS A 396 -21.63 29.54 8.12
N PHE A 397 -21.95 28.34 7.63
CA PHE A 397 -22.45 28.17 6.28
C PHE A 397 -23.97 28.04 6.24
N SER A 398 -24.57 28.47 5.11
CA SER A 398 -25.99 28.22 4.84
C SER A 398 -26.28 26.72 4.92
N PHE A 399 -27.43 26.36 5.49
CA PHE A 399 -27.84 24.95 5.70
C PHE A 399 -26.93 24.15 6.64
N SER A 400 -26.34 24.78 7.65
CA SER A 400 -25.39 24.16 8.60
C SER A 400 -25.86 22.83 9.19
N GLY A 401 -27.14 22.72 9.58
CA GLY A 401 -27.70 21.47 10.09
C GLY A 401 -27.69 20.32 9.07
N VAL A 402 -27.92 20.62 7.79
CA VAL A 402 -27.83 19.61 6.71
C VAL A 402 -26.37 19.22 6.49
N LEU A 403 -25.47 20.19 6.43
CA LEU A 403 -24.03 19.95 6.24
C LEU A 403 -23.46 19.12 7.38
N SER A 404 -23.79 19.44 8.62
CA SER A 404 -23.35 18.70 9.81
C SER A 404 -23.92 17.27 9.82
N THR A 405 -25.18 17.08 9.43
CA THR A 405 -25.79 15.77 9.30
C THR A 405 -25.07 14.93 8.24
N ILE A 406 -24.81 15.50 7.06
CA ILE A 406 -24.02 14.84 5.99
C ILE A 406 -22.63 14.46 6.48
N ALA A 407 -21.96 15.34 7.20
CA ALA A 407 -20.64 15.09 7.77
C ALA A 407 -20.66 13.90 8.75
N VAL A 408 -21.66 13.81 9.65
CA VAL A 408 -21.83 12.68 10.56
C VAL A 408 -21.98 11.36 9.78
N PHE A 409 -22.87 11.31 8.78
CA PHE A 409 -23.05 10.12 7.96
C PHE A 409 -21.76 9.72 7.23
N MET A 410 -21.05 10.69 6.68
CA MET A 410 -19.79 10.47 5.98
C MET A 410 -18.73 9.86 6.92
N ILE A 411 -18.60 10.38 8.14
CA ILE A 411 -17.66 9.87 9.14
C ILE A 411 -18.04 8.46 9.58
N VAL A 412 -19.33 8.18 9.81
CA VAL A 412 -19.84 6.83 10.16
C VAL A 412 -19.50 5.83 9.05
N ILE A 413 -19.70 6.19 7.79
CA ILE A 413 -19.38 5.30 6.66
C ILE A 413 -17.86 5.07 6.59
N PHE A 414 -17.03 6.12 6.73
CA PHE A 414 -15.58 5.96 6.79
C PHE A 414 -15.14 5.08 7.95
N PHE A 415 -15.77 5.21 9.11
CA PHE A 415 -15.48 4.36 10.26
C PHE A 415 -15.75 2.89 9.94
N VAL A 416 -16.98 2.57 9.48
CA VAL A 416 -17.40 1.19 9.20
C VAL A 416 -16.52 0.56 8.12
N THR A 417 -16.27 1.26 7.02
CA THR A 417 -15.46 0.74 5.91
C THR A 417 -13.97 0.60 6.27
N SER A 418 -13.43 1.45 7.13
CA SER A 418 -12.06 1.33 7.62
C SER A 418 -11.91 0.16 8.61
N ALA A 419 -12.84 0.01 9.56
CA ALA A 419 -12.80 -1.06 10.55
C ALA A 419 -13.03 -2.46 9.92
N ASP A 420 -13.95 -2.56 8.96
CA ASP A 420 -14.18 -3.76 8.15
C ASP A 420 -12.90 -4.18 7.40
N SER A 421 -12.35 -3.27 6.63
CA SER A 421 -11.14 -3.54 5.86
C SER A 421 -9.94 -3.85 6.76
N ALA A 422 -9.84 -3.22 7.93
CA ALA A 422 -8.82 -3.52 8.92
C ALA A 422 -8.92 -4.96 9.44
N ALA A 423 -10.13 -5.44 9.74
CA ALA A 423 -10.36 -6.82 10.17
C ALA A 423 -9.92 -7.84 9.10
N ILE A 424 -10.18 -7.54 7.81
CA ILE A 424 -9.75 -8.38 6.69
C ILE A 424 -8.22 -8.39 6.58
N VAL A 425 -7.56 -7.24 6.66
CA VAL A 425 -6.10 -7.15 6.54
C VAL A 425 -5.39 -7.81 7.72
N MET A 426 -5.84 -7.57 8.95
CA MET A 426 -5.29 -8.24 10.14
C MET A 426 -5.36 -9.77 10.01
N ASN A 427 -6.49 -10.26 9.49
CA ASN A 427 -6.65 -11.67 9.20
C ASN A 427 -5.67 -12.16 8.13
N MET A 428 -5.45 -11.41 7.05
CA MET A 428 -4.50 -11.77 6.00
C MET A 428 -3.06 -11.79 6.50
N LEU A 429 -2.63 -10.79 7.28
CA LEU A 429 -1.29 -10.73 7.87
C LEU A 429 -1.02 -11.96 8.75
N CYS A 430 -2.03 -12.41 9.51
CA CYS A 430 -1.93 -13.63 10.32
C CYS A 430 -2.14 -14.94 9.54
N SER A 431 -2.46 -14.88 8.24
CA SER A 431 -2.73 -16.04 7.38
C SER A 431 -1.78 -16.13 6.18
N ASN A 432 -0.53 -15.68 6.33
CA ASN A 432 0.50 -15.64 5.27
C ASN A 432 0.06 -14.87 4.00
N GLY A 433 -0.72 -13.82 4.16
CA GLY A 433 -1.21 -13.00 3.04
C GLY A 433 -2.38 -13.61 2.26
N LYS A 434 -2.97 -14.71 2.73
CA LYS A 434 -4.11 -15.36 2.08
C LYS A 434 -5.42 -14.65 2.43
N ASP A 435 -6.31 -14.49 1.45
CA ASP A 435 -7.65 -13.88 1.60
C ASP A 435 -8.79 -14.92 1.67
N ASP A 436 -8.56 -16.13 1.17
CA ASP A 436 -9.50 -17.27 1.20
C ASP A 436 -9.61 -17.90 2.61
N THR A 437 -9.92 -17.12 3.60
CA THR A 437 -9.94 -17.51 5.02
C THR A 437 -11.36 -17.67 5.54
N PRO A 438 -11.59 -18.50 6.60
CA PRO A 438 -12.90 -18.65 7.22
C PRO A 438 -13.45 -17.33 7.75
N VAL A 439 -14.75 -17.10 7.61
CA VAL A 439 -15.44 -15.88 8.04
C VAL A 439 -15.21 -15.58 9.52
N TRP A 440 -15.23 -16.60 10.39
CA TRP A 440 -15.01 -16.42 11.82
C TRP A 440 -13.67 -15.76 12.18
N GLN A 441 -12.63 -15.92 11.34
CA GLN A 441 -11.34 -15.27 11.54
C GLN A 441 -11.42 -13.75 11.32
N LYS A 442 -12.22 -13.31 10.35
CA LYS A 442 -12.50 -11.89 10.11
C LYS A 442 -13.30 -11.29 11.26
N VAL A 443 -14.33 -12.02 11.73
CA VAL A 443 -15.13 -11.65 12.92
C VAL A 443 -14.24 -11.52 14.15
N PHE A 444 -13.34 -12.48 14.37
CA PHE A 444 -12.40 -12.44 15.48
C PHE A 444 -11.57 -11.15 15.49
N TRP A 445 -10.99 -10.77 14.34
CA TRP A 445 -10.19 -9.54 14.26
C TRP A 445 -11.04 -8.27 14.39
N GLY A 446 -12.23 -8.22 13.80
CA GLY A 446 -13.15 -7.08 13.96
C GLY A 446 -13.53 -6.83 15.42
N VAL A 447 -13.85 -7.90 16.15
CA VAL A 447 -14.13 -7.83 17.59
C VAL A 447 -12.86 -7.45 18.38
N THR A 448 -11.71 -8.06 18.08
CA THR A 448 -10.45 -7.79 18.81
C THR A 448 -10.06 -6.32 18.71
N VAL A 449 -10.09 -5.72 17.51
CA VAL A 449 -9.75 -4.30 17.32
C VAL A 449 -10.70 -3.41 18.13
N GLY A 450 -12.01 -3.68 18.08
CA GLY A 450 -13.02 -2.92 18.84
C GLY A 450 -12.83 -3.02 20.35
N VAL A 451 -12.59 -4.23 20.88
CA VAL A 451 -12.37 -4.46 22.31
C VAL A 451 -11.10 -3.78 22.81
N VAL A 452 -10.00 -3.87 22.06
CA VAL A 452 -8.73 -3.20 22.41
C VAL A 452 -8.91 -1.68 22.39
N ALA A 453 -9.55 -1.14 21.37
CA ALA A 453 -9.86 0.28 21.29
C ALA A 453 -10.71 0.76 22.47
N ALA A 454 -11.73 -0.02 22.86
CA ALA A 454 -12.59 0.29 24.01
C ALA A 454 -11.81 0.33 25.33
N PHE A 455 -10.97 -0.67 25.61
CA PHE A 455 -10.19 -0.69 26.86
C PHE A 455 -9.19 0.47 26.93
N LEU A 456 -8.54 0.80 25.82
CA LEU A 456 -7.61 1.94 25.78
C LEU A 456 -8.32 3.28 25.90
N MET A 457 -9.50 3.42 25.28
CA MET A 457 -10.34 4.60 25.45
C MET A 457 -10.81 4.78 26.90
N LEU A 458 -11.13 3.70 27.60
CA LEU A 458 -11.49 3.72 29.02
C LEU A 458 -10.30 4.07 29.93
N ALA A 459 -9.10 3.59 29.59
CA ALA A 459 -7.90 3.79 30.40
C ALA A 459 -7.36 5.23 30.37
N GLY A 460 -7.33 5.87 29.20
CA GLY A 460 -6.75 7.20 29.05
C GLY A 460 -7.21 7.93 27.79
N GLY A 461 -8.35 7.53 27.23
CA GLY A 461 -8.93 8.14 26.06
C GLY A 461 -8.04 7.99 24.82
N LEU A 462 -8.13 9.00 23.94
CA LEU A 462 -7.33 9.04 22.71
C LEU A 462 -5.81 9.04 22.97
N GLY A 463 -5.37 9.64 24.09
CA GLY A 463 -3.95 9.72 24.44
C GLY A 463 -3.28 8.35 24.64
N SER A 464 -3.97 7.37 25.23
CA SER A 464 -3.46 6.00 25.37
C SER A 464 -3.30 5.31 24.00
N LEU A 465 -4.25 5.51 23.08
CA LEU A 465 -4.19 4.99 21.72
C LEU A 465 -2.99 5.56 20.93
N GLN A 466 -2.82 6.88 20.99
CA GLN A 466 -1.70 7.60 20.36
C GLN A 466 -0.34 7.14 20.92
N ALA A 467 -0.23 7.02 22.24
CA ALA A 467 0.99 6.58 22.90
C ALA A 467 1.41 5.16 22.47
N LEU A 468 0.45 4.24 22.38
CA LEU A 468 0.71 2.87 21.91
C LEU A 468 1.05 2.82 20.42
N THR A 469 0.42 3.65 19.60
CA THR A 469 0.78 3.79 18.18
C THR A 469 2.24 4.22 18.03
N ILE A 470 2.68 5.25 18.77
CA ILE A 470 4.07 5.70 18.77
C ILE A 470 5.00 4.58 19.27
N THR A 471 4.62 3.88 20.32
CA THR A 471 5.45 2.85 20.90
C THR A 471 5.65 1.64 19.97
N THR A 472 4.57 1.16 19.36
CA THR A 472 4.60 -0.04 18.51
C THR A 472 5.13 0.23 17.10
N ALA A 473 5.06 1.47 16.63
CA ALA A 473 5.66 1.88 15.37
C ALA A 473 7.20 1.87 15.41
N LEU A 474 7.83 2.05 16.56
CA LEU A 474 9.30 2.10 16.68
C LEU A 474 9.99 0.79 16.23
N PRO A 475 9.68 -0.40 16.78
CA PRO A 475 10.26 -1.64 16.31
C PRO A 475 9.85 -1.95 14.86
N PHE A 476 8.64 -1.58 14.45
CA PHE A 476 8.20 -1.74 13.08
C PHE A 476 9.00 -0.86 12.09
N ALA A 477 9.37 0.34 12.47
CA ALA A 477 10.22 1.22 11.66
C ALA A 477 11.60 0.59 11.37
N ILE A 478 12.19 -0.12 12.35
CA ILE A 478 13.45 -0.87 12.17
C ILE A 478 13.24 -2.00 11.16
N VAL A 479 12.16 -2.75 11.29
CA VAL A 479 11.79 -3.81 10.33
C VAL A 479 11.65 -3.24 8.92
N LEU A 480 11.01 -2.08 8.78
CA LEU A 480 10.78 -1.46 7.47
C LEU A 480 12.08 -1.02 6.80
N LEU A 481 13.05 -0.49 7.53
CA LEU A 481 14.39 -0.18 6.99
C LEU A 481 15.09 -1.43 6.45
N GLY A 482 15.03 -2.54 7.19
CA GLY A 482 15.54 -3.84 6.72
C GLY A 482 14.82 -4.33 5.45
N ALA A 483 13.51 -4.15 5.39
CA ALA A 483 12.69 -4.51 4.23
C ALA A 483 13.04 -3.66 2.98
N ILE A 484 13.31 -2.37 3.16
CA ILE A 484 13.78 -1.47 2.10
C ILE A 484 15.13 -1.94 1.55
N TYR A 485 16.06 -2.27 2.43
CA TYR A 485 17.36 -2.82 2.00
C TYR A 485 17.20 -4.11 1.18
N GLY A 486 16.32 -5.03 1.63
CA GLY A 486 15.99 -6.25 0.89
C GLY A 486 15.37 -5.98 -0.47
N LEU A 487 14.46 -4.99 -0.56
CA LEU A 487 13.85 -4.56 -1.81
C LEU A 487 14.91 -4.05 -2.81
N PHE A 488 15.78 -3.15 -2.40
CA PHE A 488 16.84 -2.62 -3.28
C PHE A 488 17.81 -3.73 -3.73
N LYS A 489 18.16 -4.65 -2.83
CA LYS A 489 19.01 -5.80 -3.16
C LYS A 489 18.35 -6.67 -4.24
N ALA A 490 17.08 -7.01 -4.12
CA ALA A 490 16.34 -7.80 -5.09
C ALA A 490 16.16 -7.07 -6.43
N LEU A 491 15.82 -5.78 -6.39
CA LEU A 491 15.66 -4.98 -7.61
C LEU A 491 16.96 -4.85 -8.40
N ARG A 492 18.13 -4.73 -7.73
CA ARG A 492 19.42 -4.76 -8.42
C ARG A 492 19.64 -6.06 -9.17
N VAL A 493 19.30 -7.19 -8.55
CA VAL A 493 19.38 -8.51 -9.19
C VAL A 493 18.49 -8.56 -10.44
N ASP A 494 17.24 -8.10 -10.33
CA ASP A 494 16.29 -8.10 -11.44
C ASP A 494 16.72 -7.20 -12.61
N ILE A 495 17.23 -5.99 -12.33
CA ILE A 495 17.71 -5.09 -13.40
C ILE A 495 18.95 -5.64 -14.09
N THR A 496 19.90 -6.21 -13.33
CA THR A 496 21.10 -6.84 -13.90
C THR A 496 20.71 -7.99 -14.83
N LYS A 497 19.73 -8.80 -14.41
CA LYS A 497 19.23 -9.89 -15.23
C LYS A 497 18.57 -9.39 -16.52
N LYS A 498 17.75 -8.33 -16.43
CA LYS A 498 17.13 -7.69 -17.59
C LYS A 498 18.16 -7.10 -18.55
N GLU A 499 19.18 -6.41 -18.03
CA GLU A 499 20.27 -5.86 -18.84
C GLU A 499 21.09 -6.96 -19.51
N THR A 500 21.43 -8.04 -18.80
CA THR A 500 22.15 -9.19 -19.36
C THR A 500 21.36 -9.87 -20.48
N ASN A 501 20.04 -9.99 -20.32
CA ASN A 501 19.18 -10.57 -21.35
C ASN A 501 19.05 -9.66 -22.59
N ASN A 502 19.01 -8.34 -22.43
CA ASN A 502 18.87 -7.39 -23.53
C ASN A 502 20.13 -7.29 -24.41
N PHE A 503 21.32 -7.62 -23.88
CA PHE A 503 22.58 -7.58 -24.66
C PHE A 503 22.62 -8.57 -25.82
N ASN A 504 21.71 -9.58 -25.87
CA ASN A 504 21.76 -10.67 -26.85
C ASN A 504 20.39 -11.05 -27.46
N ASN A 505 19.44 -10.15 -27.54
CA ASN A 505 18.08 -10.43 -28.01
C ASN A 505 17.89 -10.42 -29.54
N MET A 506 18.86 -10.92 -30.33
CA MET A 506 18.50 -11.37 -31.67
C MET A 506 18.27 -12.89 -31.61
N PRO A 507 17.01 -13.36 -31.78
CA PRO A 507 16.77 -14.77 -31.96
C PRO A 507 17.59 -15.24 -33.16
N LEU A 508 18.29 -16.36 -32.98
CA LEU A 508 18.95 -17.02 -34.10
C LEU A 508 17.87 -17.32 -35.15
N SER A 509 17.88 -16.61 -36.26
CA SER A 509 17.01 -16.98 -37.38
C SER A 509 17.42 -18.38 -37.84
N ASP A 510 16.43 -19.24 -38.10
CA ASP A 510 16.70 -20.61 -38.62
C ASP A 510 17.29 -20.49 -40.03
N LEU A 511 18.61 -20.28 -40.10
CA LEU A 511 19.35 -20.13 -41.35
C LEU A 511 19.43 -21.44 -42.14
N SER A 512 19.00 -22.57 -41.56
CA SER A 512 18.96 -23.85 -42.24
C SER A 512 17.82 -23.97 -43.24
N LYS A 513 16.77 -23.14 -43.12
CA LYS A 513 15.62 -23.12 -44.04
C LYS A 513 15.79 -22.11 -45.17
N PRO A 514 15.28 -22.42 -46.38
CA PRO A 514 15.20 -21.46 -47.48
C PRO A 514 14.50 -20.16 -47.06
N TRP A 515 14.94 -19.06 -47.59
CA TRP A 515 14.36 -17.72 -47.22
C TRP A 515 12.83 -17.65 -47.52
N GLN A 516 12.36 -18.38 -48.55
CA GLN A 516 10.94 -18.45 -48.91
C GLN A 516 10.11 -19.08 -47.77
N GLU A 517 10.59 -20.16 -47.16
CA GLU A 517 9.90 -20.81 -46.03
C GLU A 517 9.92 -19.92 -44.80
N ARG A 518 11.03 -19.21 -44.56
CA ARG A 518 11.11 -18.26 -43.44
C ARG A 518 10.14 -17.10 -43.63
N LEU A 519 10.02 -16.58 -44.85
CA LEU A 519 9.06 -15.51 -45.16
C LEU A 519 7.62 -16.01 -45.03
N SER A 520 7.33 -17.20 -45.54
CA SER A 520 6.01 -17.84 -45.42
C SER A 520 5.59 -18.02 -43.96
N ALA A 521 6.51 -18.47 -43.09
CA ALA A 521 6.25 -18.63 -41.65
C ALA A 521 5.90 -17.32 -40.93
N ILE A 522 6.39 -16.17 -41.43
CA ILE A 522 6.06 -14.86 -40.88
C ILE A 522 4.69 -14.37 -41.37
N ILE A 523 4.35 -14.65 -42.62
CA ILE A 523 3.13 -14.17 -43.27
C ILE A 523 1.91 -15.03 -42.94
N THR A 524 2.11 -16.34 -42.77
CA THR A 524 1.02 -17.27 -42.45
C THR A 524 0.59 -17.13 -41.00
N LEU A 525 -0.70 -16.95 -40.75
CA LEU A 525 -1.27 -16.88 -39.41
C LEU A 525 -1.58 -18.30 -38.88
N PRO A 526 -0.81 -18.83 -37.89
CA PRO A 526 -0.96 -20.20 -37.47
C PRO A 526 -2.23 -20.44 -36.66
N SER A 527 -2.87 -21.58 -36.89
CA SER A 527 -4.02 -22.04 -36.13
C SER A 527 -3.60 -22.65 -34.77
N LYS A 528 -4.58 -22.87 -33.86
CA LYS A 528 -4.36 -23.58 -32.58
C LYS A 528 -3.82 -25.01 -32.82
N LYS A 529 -4.26 -25.64 -33.91
CA LYS A 529 -3.85 -27.01 -34.28
C LYS A 529 -2.36 -27.05 -34.64
N ASP A 530 -1.89 -26.05 -35.41
CA ASP A 530 -0.48 -25.96 -35.82
C ASP A 530 0.41 -25.68 -34.60
N GLY A 531 -0.02 -24.82 -33.70
CA GLY A 531 0.67 -24.57 -32.44
C GLY A 531 0.77 -25.80 -31.55
N LYS A 532 -0.31 -26.57 -31.37
CA LYS A 532 -0.29 -27.84 -30.62
C LYS A 532 0.61 -28.88 -31.26
N LYS A 533 0.59 -28.99 -32.59
CA LYS A 533 1.47 -29.87 -33.34
C LYS A 533 2.93 -29.51 -33.09
N PHE A 534 3.28 -28.23 -33.17
CA PHE A 534 4.62 -27.74 -32.91
C PHE A 534 5.09 -28.04 -31.47
N LEU A 535 4.25 -27.81 -30.46
CA LEU A 535 4.57 -28.16 -29.08
C LEU A 535 4.90 -29.63 -28.88
N ASN A 536 4.12 -30.52 -29.50
CA ASN A 536 4.27 -31.97 -29.29
C ASN A 536 5.38 -32.58 -30.14
N GLU A 537 5.54 -32.17 -31.41
CA GLU A 537 6.48 -32.79 -32.33
C GLU A 537 7.89 -32.18 -32.30
N VAL A 538 8.00 -30.87 -31.96
CA VAL A 538 9.28 -30.16 -31.96
C VAL A 538 9.72 -29.82 -30.54
N VAL A 539 8.91 -29.07 -29.78
CA VAL A 539 9.32 -28.54 -28.49
C VAL A 539 9.53 -29.63 -27.45
N LEU A 540 8.57 -30.56 -27.35
CA LEU A 540 8.65 -31.69 -26.40
C LEU A 540 9.85 -32.60 -26.70
N LYS A 541 10.17 -32.80 -27.96
CA LYS A 541 11.30 -33.63 -28.38
C LYS A 541 12.62 -32.94 -28.03
N ALA A 542 12.78 -31.66 -28.41
CA ALA A 542 13.96 -30.86 -28.09
C ALA A 542 14.23 -30.79 -26.57
N PHE A 543 13.18 -30.63 -25.77
CA PHE A 543 13.33 -30.55 -24.31
C PHE A 543 13.68 -31.92 -23.68
N ASN A 544 13.20 -33.02 -24.24
CA ASN A 544 13.61 -34.34 -23.77
C ASN A 544 15.07 -34.66 -24.11
N GLU A 545 15.55 -34.28 -25.29
CA GLU A 545 16.97 -34.41 -25.65
C GLU A 545 17.86 -33.58 -24.73
N LEU A 546 17.48 -32.33 -24.47
CA LEU A 546 18.19 -31.44 -23.51
C LEU A 546 18.17 -32.00 -22.09
N LYS A 547 17.03 -32.58 -21.65
CA LYS A 547 16.91 -33.20 -20.32
C LYS A 547 17.90 -34.37 -20.18
N GLU A 548 18.01 -35.23 -21.20
CA GLU A 548 18.97 -36.34 -21.19
C GLU A 548 20.42 -35.84 -21.13
N GLU A 549 20.73 -34.78 -21.87
CA GLU A 549 22.08 -34.21 -21.90
C GLU A 549 22.44 -33.51 -20.58
N PHE A 550 21.49 -32.78 -19.96
CA PHE A 550 21.69 -32.21 -18.62
C PHE A 550 21.91 -33.34 -17.58
N ALA A 551 21.17 -34.45 -17.65
CA ALA A 551 21.33 -35.58 -16.75
C ALA A 551 22.71 -36.25 -16.90
N LYS A 552 23.24 -36.42 -18.13
CA LYS A 552 24.60 -36.90 -18.36
C LYS A 552 25.67 -36.03 -17.71
N ASN A 553 25.40 -34.74 -17.60
CA ASN A 553 26.30 -33.75 -16.95
C ASN A 553 26.00 -33.56 -15.46
N GLY A 554 25.21 -34.43 -14.83
CA GLY A 554 24.95 -34.44 -13.40
C GLY A 554 23.94 -33.37 -12.92
N LEU A 555 23.17 -32.78 -13.83
CA LEU A 555 22.15 -31.81 -13.51
C LEU A 555 20.75 -32.43 -13.58
N GLU A 556 19.93 -32.16 -12.55
CA GLU A 556 18.54 -32.61 -12.55
C GLU A 556 17.70 -31.72 -13.46
N ALA A 557 17.18 -32.26 -14.53
CA ALA A 557 16.30 -31.54 -15.44
C ALA A 557 14.92 -32.22 -15.52
N LYS A 558 13.86 -31.41 -15.51
CA LYS A 558 12.46 -31.85 -15.52
C LYS A 558 11.71 -31.21 -16.68
N VAL A 559 11.06 -32.06 -17.51
CA VAL A 559 10.15 -31.58 -18.57
C VAL A 559 8.71 -31.74 -18.08
N THR A 560 7.92 -30.66 -18.16
CA THR A 560 6.49 -30.70 -17.86
C THR A 560 5.71 -30.27 -19.09
N ASN A 561 4.73 -31.10 -19.50
CA ASN A 561 3.88 -30.88 -20.66
C ASN A 561 2.44 -30.61 -20.21
N GLY A 562 1.82 -29.55 -20.72
CA GLY A 562 0.42 -29.19 -20.52
C GLY A 562 -0.30 -29.03 -21.86
N GLU A 563 -1.60 -28.68 -21.81
CA GLU A 563 -2.42 -28.55 -23.03
C GLU A 563 -1.89 -27.49 -24.01
N ASN A 564 -1.34 -26.38 -23.47
CA ASN A 564 -0.90 -25.22 -24.25
C ASN A 564 0.53 -24.79 -23.93
N PHE A 565 1.34 -25.63 -23.30
CA PHE A 565 2.73 -25.29 -22.97
C PHE A 565 3.61 -26.54 -22.79
N VAL A 566 4.90 -26.34 -22.96
CA VAL A 566 5.94 -27.29 -22.54
C VAL A 566 7.01 -26.50 -21.79
N ASN A 567 7.43 -26.96 -20.61
CA ASN A 567 8.48 -26.33 -19.80
C ASN A 567 9.64 -27.31 -19.57
N LEU A 568 10.85 -26.79 -19.66
CA LEU A 568 12.09 -27.39 -19.18
C LEU A 568 12.54 -26.63 -17.92
N ASN A 569 12.74 -27.32 -16.81
CA ASN A 569 13.31 -26.79 -15.58
C ASN A 569 14.58 -27.54 -15.25
N VAL A 570 15.67 -26.82 -14.96
CA VAL A 570 16.97 -27.39 -14.55
C VAL A 570 17.26 -26.92 -13.13
N GLY A 571 17.39 -27.87 -12.20
CA GLY A 571 17.72 -27.61 -10.81
C GLY A 571 19.19 -27.26 -10.63
N LEU A 572 19.48 -26.19 -9.89
CA LEU A 572 20.84 -25.70 -9.63
C LEU A 572 21.16 -25.67 -8.12
N GLY A 573 20.57 -26.60 -7.35
CA GLY A 573 20.78 -26.72 -5.90
C GLY A 573 20.23 -25.53 -5.14
N ASP A 574 21.06 -24.86 -4.34
CA ASP A 574 20.66 -23.70 -3.55
C ASP A 574 20.56 -22.40 -4.36
N GLU A 575 20.92 -22.45 -5.65
CA GLU A 575 20.84 -21.29 -6.54
C GLU A 575 19.51 -21.23 -7.29
N MET A 576 19.32 -20.16 -8.04
CA MET A 576 18.11 -19.97 -8.82
C MET A 576 18.06 -20.97 -9.98
N ASP A 577 17.06 -21.85 -10.00
CA ASP A 577 16.80 -22.79 -11.07
C ASP A 577 16.62 -22.08 -12.42
N PHE A 578 17.12 -22.70 -13.48
CA PHE A 578 16.85 -22.29 -14.83
C PHE A 578 15.51 -22.85 -15.31
N ARG A 579 14.70 -22.00 -15.92
CA ARG A 579 13.43 -22.40 -16.54
C ARG A 579 13.34 -21.84 -17.94
N TYR A 580 12.96 -22.70 -18.89
CA TYR A 580 12.62 -22.33 -20.25
C TYR A 580 11.29 -22.99 -20.62
N GLY A 581 10.30 -22.19 -21.01
CA GLY A 581 8.98 -22.68 -21.39
C GLY A 581 8.54 -22.14 -22.73
N VAL A 582 7.81 -22.92 -23.49
CA VAL A 582 7.13 -22.50 -24.72
C VAL A 582 5.62 -22.59 -24.49
N TYR A 583 4.93 -21.48 -24.66
CA TYR A 583 3.51 -21.33 -24.40
C TYR A 583 2.77 -20.88 -25.65
N LEU A 584 1.64 -21.53 -25.94
CA LEU A 584 0.73 -21.04 -26.98
C LEU A 584 -0.06 -19.85 -26.46
N THR A 585 0.19 -18.70 -27.05
CA THR A 585 -0.53 -17.45 -26.78
C THR A 585 -1.46 -17.11 -27.94
N LYS A 586 -2.58 -16.46 -27.60
CA LYS A 586 -3.61 -16.07 -28.54
C LYS A 586 -3.42 -14.59 -28.85
N SER A 587 -3.33 -14.24 -30.12
CA SER A 587 -3.14 -12.88 -30.62
C SER A 587 -4.23 -12.47 -31.59
N GLN A 588 -4.55 -11.19 -31.65
CA GLN A 588 -5.48 -10.64 -32.67
C GLN A 588 -4.80 -10.55 -34.03
N SER A 589 -5.50 -10.97 -35.06
CA SER A 589 -5.01 -10.87 -36.43
C SER A 589 -4.83 -9.39 -36.83
N PRO A 590 -3.74 -9.05 -37.56
CA PRO A 590 -3.56 -7.72 -38.09
C PRO A 590 -4.70 -7.28 -38.99
N ASP A 591 -5.04 -5.99 -39.03
CA ASP A 591 -6.19 -5.46 -39.80
C ASP A 591 -6.16 -5.81 -41.30
N TYR A 592 -4.96 -5.89 -41.90
CA TYR A 592 -4.78 -6.24 -43.31
C TYR A 592 -5.06 -7.71 -43.65
N THR A 593 -5.21 -8.58 -42.65
CA THR A 593 -5.50 -10.01 -42.84
C THR A 593 -6.95 -10.38 -42.52
N ARG A 594 -7.72 -9.50 -41.88
CA ARG A 594 -9.10 -9.75 -41.42
C ARG A 594 -10.12 -10.00 -42.57
N GLU A 595 -9.82 -9.52 -43.76
CA GLU A 595 -10.68 -9.74 -44.93
C GLU A 595 -10.51 -11.11 -45.60
N LEU A 596 -9.49 -11.88 -45.21
CA LEU A 596 -9.10 -13.13 -45.90
C LEU A 596 -9.52 -14.42 -45.19
N GLU A 597 -9.69 -14.41 -43.85
CA GLU A 597 -10.05 -15.61 -43.06
C GLU A 597 -10.98 -15.20 -41.90
N GLY A 598 -12.15 -15.79 -41.81
CA GLY A 598 -13.22 -15.45 -40.86
C GLY A 598 -12.93 -15.65 -39.34
N ASP A 599 -11.69 -15.87 -38.92
CA ASP A 599 -11.27 -15.93 -37.53
C ASP A 599 -10.31 -14.77 -37.21
N ASP A 600 -10.75 -13.86 -36.33
CA ASP A 600 -9.97 -12.69 -35.88
C ASP A 600 -8.74 -13.02 -35.01
N LEU A 601 -8.33 -14.29 -34.91
CA LEU A 601 -7.37 -14.76 -33.94
C LEU A 601 -6.38 -15.78 -34.52
N TYR A 602 -5.10 -15.57 -34.23
CA TYR A 602 -4.03 -16.52 -34.53
C TYR A 602 -3.25 -16.93 -33.27
N TYR A 603 -2.40 -17.93 -33.39
CA TYR A 603 -1.61 -18.46 -32.27
C TYR A 603 -0.12 -18.28 -32.49
N ARG A 604 0.59 -17.96 -31.40
CA ARG A 604 2.04 -17.83 -31.34
C ARG A 604 2.59 -18.82 -30.32
N ALA A 605 3.79 -19.31 -30.52
CA ALA A 605 4.53 -20.11 -29.55
C ALA A 605 5.58 -19.23 -28.88
N GLU A 606 5.22 -18.60 -27.79
CA GLU A 606 6.07 -17.61 -27.12
C GLU A 606 6.95 -18.25 -26.06
N VAL A 607 8.19 -17.76 -25.95
CA VAL A 607 9.16 -18.22 -24.98
C VAL A 607 8.95 -17.53 -23.64
N TYR A 608 8.97 -18.33 -22.57
CA TYR A 608 8.86 -17.88 -21.18
C TYR A 608 10.03 -18.40 -20.36
N LEU A 609 10.77 -17.49 -19.77
CA LEU A 609 11.75 -17.79 -18.74
C LEU A 609 11.13 -17.68 -17.36
N LYS A 610 11.91 -17.83 -16.29
CA LYS A 610 11.43 -17.72 -14.91
C LYS A 610 10.83 -16.33 -14.64
N GLU A 611 11.31 -15.28 -15.30
CA GLU A 611 10.88 -13.88 -15.18
C GLU A 611 9.65 -13.53 -16.02
N GLY A 612 9.23 -14.40 -16.91
CA GLY A 612 8.08 -14.20 -17.79
C GLY A 612 8.38 -14.31 -19.27
N GLY A 613 7.46 -13.84 -20.11
CA GLY A 613 7.56 -13.89 -21.56
C GLY A 613 8.72 -13.09 -22.10
N GLN A 614 9.35 -13.60 -23.16
CA GLN A 614 10.51 -12.97 -23.81
C GLN A 614 10.13 -12.21 -25.09
N ASP A 615 8.83 -12.09 -25.36
CA ASP A 615 8.24 -11.34 -26.49
C ASP A 615 8.66 -11.81 -27.90
N TYR A 616 9.21 -13.03 -28.05
CA TYR A 616 9.47 -13.61 -29.37
C TYR A 616 8.78 -14.95 -29.57
N ASP A 617 8.45 -15.22 -30.83
CA ASP A 617 7.74 -16.40 -31.31
C ASP A 617 8.72 -17.40 -31.89
N VAL A 618 8.64 -18.63 -31.42
CA VAL A 618 9.47 -19.74 -31.92
C VAL A 618 8.70 -20.70 -32.82
N LEU A 619 7.44 -20.39 -33.12
CA LEU A 619 6.61 -21.26 -33.96
C LEU A 619 7.25 -21.46 -35.33
N GLY A 620 7.37 -22.72 -35.76
CA GLY A 620 7.99 -23.07 -37.02
C GLY A 620 9.52 -23.20 -36.98
N TRP A 621 10.17 -23.00 -35.83
CA TRP A 621 11.59 -23.27 -35.70
C TRP A 621 11.88 -24.78 -35.81
N SER A 622 13.10 -25.11 -36.23
CA SER A 622 13.59 -26.50 -36.18
C SER A 622 13.96 -26.85 -34.72
N GLU A 623 13.99 -28.17 -34.44
CA GLU A 623 14.43 -28.70 -33.17
C GLU A 623 15.84 -28.20 -32.78
N ALA A 624 16.78 -28.21 -33.73
CA ALA A 624 18.14 -27.73 -33.51
C ALA A 624 18.22 -26.25 -33.20
N THR A 625 17.41 -25.42 -33.85
CA THR A 625 17.33 -23.98 -33.58
C THR A 625 16.78 -23.72 -32.18
N LEU A 626 15.76 -24.45 -31.77
CA LEU A 626 15.17 -24.33 -30.42
C LEU A 626 16.17 -24.78 -29.34
N ILE A 627 16.89 -25.90 -29.56
CA ILE A 627 17.93 -26.37 -28.64
C ILE A 627 19.03 -25.29 -28.47
N ASN A 628 19.49 -24.69 -29.58
CA ASN A 628 20.50 -23.62 -29.53
C ASN A 628 20.01 -22.42 -28.74
N ASP A 629 18.75 -22.01 -28.89
CA ASP A 629 18.19 -20.90 -28.11
C ASP A 629 18.13 -21.24 -26.62
N VAL A 630 17.69 -22.45 -26.25
CA VAL A 630 17.71 -22.91 -24.84
C VAL A 630 19.12 -22.85 -24.26
N ILE A 631 20.14 -23.31 -25.01
CA ILE A 631 21.54 -23.26 -24.59
C ILE A 631 22.00 -21.81 -24.37
N GLU A 632 21.66 -20.91 -25.29
CA GLU A 632 22.01 -19.48 -25.14
C GLU A 632 21.32 -18.83 -23.94
N GLN A 633 20.06 -19.14 -23.68
CA GLN A 633 19.36 -18.66 -22.49
C GLN A 633 19.95 -19.26 -21.21
N TYR A 634 20.33 -20.53 -21.24
CA TYR A 634 21.02 -21.17 -20.12
C TYR A 634 22.38 -20.54 -19.85
N ARG A 635 23.17 -20.25 -20.91
CA ARG A 635 24.46 -19.54 -20.81
C ARG A 635 24.28 -18.16 -20.16
N LYS A 636 23.26 -17.40 -20.57
CA LYS A 636 22.92 -16.11 -19.97
C LYS A 636 22.56 -16.26 -18.49
N HIS A 637 21.79 -17.30 -18.14
CA HIS A 637 21.43 -17.59 -16.76
C HIS A 637 22.68 -17.90 -15.90
N MET A 638 23.61 -18.69 -16.41
CA MET A 638 24.87 -18.98 -15.71
C MET A 638 25.75 -17.75 -15.54
N GLN A 639 25.78 -16.85 -16.54
CA GLN A 639 26.48 -15.57 -16.43
C GLN A 639 25.83 -14.67 -15.37
N PHE A 640 24.51 -14.63 -15.32
CA PHE A 640 23.77 -13.93 -14.27
C PHE A 640 24.14 -14.45 -12.88
N LEU A 641 24.11 -15.77 -12.66
CA LEU A 641 24.51 -16.38 -11.39
C LEU A 641 25.95 -16.04 -11.00
N HIS A 642 26.87 -15.99 -11.97
CA HIS A 642 28.26 -15.57 -11.73
C HIS A 642 28.34 -14.11 -11.24
N VAL A 643 27.52 -13.21 -11.79
CA VAL A 643 27.48 -11.79 -11.35
C VAL A 643 26.87 -11.64 -9.96
N VAL A 644 25.85 -12.44 -9.65
CA VAL A 644 25.17 -12.39 -8.34
C VAL A 644 26.01 -12.98 -7.20
N ARG A 645 26.92 -13.93 -7.50
CA ARG A 645 27.86 -14.50 -6.52
C ARG A 645 28.96 -13.52 -6.09
N ARG A 646 29.20 -12.45 -6.84
CA ARG A 646 30.13 -11.36 -6.52
C ARG A 646 29.48 -10.29 -5.65
#